data_0f3c97ce95c5b36f16fad8fbc9d0f23b
#
_entry.id   0f3c97ce95c5b36f16fad8fbc9d0f23b
#
_cell.length_a   1.000
_cell.length_b   1.000
_cell.length_c   1.000
_cell.angle_alpha   90.00
_cell.angle_beta   90.00
_cell.angle_gamma   90.00
#
_symmetry.space_group_name_H-M   'P 1'
#
loop_
_entity.id
_entity.type
_entity.pdbx_description
1 polymer ?
#
loop_
_entity_poly.entity_id
_entity_poly.type
_entity_poly.pdbx_seq_one_letter_code
_entity_poly.pdbx_strand_id
1 'polypeptide(L)'
;MANHRTHETVDSVEALSKAFADVREAQKEFASFTQEQVDKIFLAAASAADKLRIPLAKFAVEETGMGVVEDKVIKNHYAAEYIYNAYKNTKTCGIIEEDSAFGIKKVAEPIGVVAAVIPTTNPTSTAIFKCLLALKTRNGIIISPHPRAKKCTIAAAEAVLKAAVEAGAPEGIISWIDVPSLELTNMVMKESDIILATGGPGMVKAAYSSGKPAIGVGAGNTPAIIDESADILLAVNSIIHSKTFDNGMICASEQSVIVLDKVYDAVKTEFEARGCYFLNEEELEKVRKTIIINGALNAKIVGQKAHTIAKLSGVEVPENAKILIGEVESVDLSEEFAHEKLSPVLAMYKASDFNEALDKADRLIADGGFGHTSSVYLNAITEKEKINVFAERMKTCRILVNTPSSHGGIGDLYNFKLAPSLTLGCGSWGGNSVSENVGVKHLLNIKTVAERRENMLWFRAPQKVYIKKGCLPVALDELKTVMNKKKVFIVTDNFLYSNGYTKPITDKLDEMGISYTAFWDVEPDPTLASAKAGAALMQSFKPDCIIALGGGSAMDAAKIMWVLYEHPEADFMDMAMRFIDIRKRIYTFPKMGEKAYFIAIPTSAGTGSEVTPFAVITDEKTGVKYPLADYELLPNMAIIDADYHMSAPKGLTAASGIDAVTHAVEAYAAMLATDYTDSLALGALKVIFEYLPRAYENGQTDVEAREKMANAATMAGMAFANAFLGVCHSMAHKLGAFHHLPHGVANALLINEVIRFNSSETPVKMGTFSQYDHPHTLARYAEIADHLGLGGTTNEEKTENLIKAIDELKEKVGIKKTIKDYGIDESDFLARLDEMVEQAFDDQCTGANPRYPLMSEIKQMYLNAYYGTNERV
;
A
#
# COMPACT_ATOMS: atom_id res chain seq x y z
N MET A 1 -32.95 -4.95 -44.93
CA MET A 1 -32.91 -3.47 -44.99
C MET A 1 -33.04 -3.03 -43.52
N ALA A 2 -31.94 -2.68 -42.89
CA ALA A 2 -31.98 -2.12 -41.54
C ALA A 2 -32.57 -0.71 -41.65
N ASN A 3 -33.64 -0.44 -40.90
CA ASN A 3 -34.21 0.91 -40.78
C ASN A 3 -33.15 1.75 -40.10
N HIS A 4 -32.41 2.57 -40.82
CA HIS A 4 -31.54 3.60 -40.23
C HIS A 4 -32.44 4.55 -39.43
N ARG A 5 -32.33 4.53 -38.09
CA ARG A 5 -32.92 5.59 -37.26
C ARG A 5 -32.34 6.90 -37.72
N THR A 6 -33.17 7.76 -38.30
CA THR A 6 -32.78 9.15 -38.59
C THR A 6 -32.61 9.87 -37.26
N HIS A 7 -31.42 10.51 -37.02
CA HIS A 7 -31.24 11.37 -35.89
C HIS A 7 -32.36 12.42 -35.83
N GLU A 8 -33.13 12.42 -34.76
CA GLU A 8 -34.12 13.45 -34.51
C GLU A 8 -33.44 14.71 -33.97
N THR A 9 -33.82 15.87 -34.45
CA THR A 9 -33.23 17.15 -34.01
C THR A 9 -33.45 17.38 -32.53
N VAL A 10 -32.35 17.58 -31.77
CA VAL A 10 -32.37 17.82 -30.32
C VAL A 10 -32.28 19.33 -30.07
N ASP A 11 -33.43 19.97 -29.92
CA ASP A 11 -33.59 21.41 -29.74
C ASP A 11 -34.43 21.82 -28.52
N SER A 12 -34.95 20.86 -27.78
CA SER A 12 -35.85 21.05 -26.64
C SER A 12 -35.54 20.04 -25.53
N VAL A 13 -36.07 20.25 -24.32
CA VAL A 13 -35.97 19.36 -23.17
C VAL A 13 -36.58 18.00 -23.46
N GLU A 14 -37.72 17.97 -24.16
CA GLU A 14 -38.42 16.73 -24.58
C GLU A 14 -37.57 15.92 -25.57
N ALA A 15 -37.03 16.58 -26.59
CA ALA A 15 -36.16 15.93 -27.56
C ALA A 15 -34.88 15.40 -26.93
N LEU A 16 -34.29 16.14 -25.99
CA LEU A 16 -33.11 15.70 -25.25
C LEU A 16 -33.42 14.53 -24.33
N SER A 17 -34.59 14.52 -23.66
CA SER A 17 -35.02 13.37 -22.81
C SER A 17 -35.16 12.11 -23.65
N LYS A 18 -35.71 12.21 -24.88
CA LYS A 18 -35.79 11.09 -25.81
C LYS A 18 -34.40 10.61 -26.25
N ALA A 19 -33.51 11.56 -26.61
CA ALA A 19 -32.12 11.23 -26.95
C ALA A 19 -31.40 10.49 -25.83
N PHE A 20 -31.61 10.88 -24.56
CA PHE A 20 -31.09 10.13 -23.41
C PHE A 20 -31.60 8.70 -23.32
N ALA A 21 -32.90 8.50 -23.55
CA ALA A 21 -33.48 7.16 -23.54
C ALA A 21 -32.86 6.28 -24.63
N ASP A 22 -32.73 6.82 -25.85
CA ASP A 22 -32.16 6.12 -27.00
C ASP A 22 -30.67 5.78 -26.76
N VAL A 23 -29.87 6.72 -26.23
CA VAL A 23 -28.45 6.50 -25.93
C VAL A 23 -28.28 5.48 -24.81
N ARG A 24 -29.14 5.49 -23.76
CA ARG A 24 -29.11 4.50 -22.68
C ARG A 24 -29.47 3.10 -23.18
N GLU A 25 -30.42 2.96 -24.08
CA GLU A 25 -30.73 1.68 -24.69
C GLU A 25 -29.58 1.14 -25.53
N ALA A 26 -29.00 1.98 -26.40
CA ALA A 26 -27.84 1.65 -27.19
C ALA A 26 -26.61 1.30 -26.31
N GLN A 27 -26.39 2.04 -25.24
CA GLN A 27 -25.29 1.80 -24.30
C GLN A 27 -25.47 0.46 -23.57
N LYS A 28 -26.70 0.12 -23.15
CA LYS A 28 -27.00 -1.15 -22.51
C LYS A 28 -26.70 -2.34 -23.45
N GLU A 29 -27.03 -2.22 -24.72
CA GLU A 29 -26.65 -3.21 -25.74
C GLU A 29 -25.12 -3.29 -25.88
N PHE A 30 -24.46 -2.12 -26.04
CA PHE A 30 -23.01 -2.02 -26.22
C PHE A 30 -22.20 -2.54 -25.04
N ALA A 31 -22.73 -2.45 -23.82
CA ALA A 31 -22.10 -2.98 -22.61
C ALA A 31 -21.80 -4.48 -22.70
N SER A 32 -22.56 -5.23 -23.49
CA SER A 32 -22.38 -6.68 -23.68
C SER A 32 -21.32 -7.06 -24.71
N PHE A 33 -20.76 -6.09 -25.44
CA PHE A 33 -19.83 -6.36 -26.55
C PHE A 33 -18.48 -6.88 -26.05
N THR A 34 -17.91 -7.80 -26.83
CA THR A 34 -16.58 -8.35 -26.59
C THR A 34 -15.48 -7.34 -26.93
N GLN A 35 -14.27 -7.58 -26.42
CA GLN A 35 -13.11 -6.74 -26.75
C GLN A 35 -12.86 -6.65 -28.26
N GLU A 36 -13.00 -7.75 -28.98
CA GLU A 36 -12.80 -7.81 -30.44
C GLU A 36 -13.79 -6.92 -31.20
N GLN A 37 -15.07 -6.97 -30.79
CA GLN A 37 -16.11 -6.13 -31.39
C GLN A 37 -15.83 -4.63 -31.12
N VAL A 38 -15.44 -4.30 -29.90
CA VAL A 38 -15.09 -2.93 -29.49
C VAL A 38 -13.86 -2.45 -30.26
N ASP A 39 -12.82 -3.26 -30.39
CA ASP A 39 -11.60 -2.91 -31.10
C ASP A 39 -11.83 -2.68 -32.58
N LYS A 40 -12.69 -3.46 -33.21
CA LYS A 40 -13.13 -3.25 -34.60
C LYS A 40 -13.86 -1.93 -34.79
N ILE A 41 -14.78 -1.59 -33.89
CA ILE A 41 -15.53 -0.33 -33.89
C ILE A 41 -14.55 0.85 -33.66
N PHE A 42 -13.67 0.74 -32.70
CA PHE A 42 -12.68 1.76 -32.37
C PHE A 42 -11.74 2.07 -33.54
N LEU A 43 -11.28 1.04 -34.26
CA LEU A 43 -10.46 1.21 -35.47
C LEU A 43 -11.22 1.92 -36.57
N ALA A 44 -12.46 1.48 -36.84
CA ALA A 44 -13.28 2.05 -37.91
C ALA A 44 -13.59 3.53 -37.65
N ALA A 45 -13.97 3.85 -36.40
CA ALA A 45 -14.26 5.21 -35.98
C ALA A 45 -13.04 6.15 -36.08
N ALA A 46 -11.87 5.69 -35.58
CA ALA A 46 -10.62 6.45 -35.67
C ALA A 46 -10.19 6.67 -37.12
N SER A 47 -10.25 5.62 -37.96
CA SER A 47 -9.89 5.71 -39.37
C SER A 47 -10.79 6.67 -40.16
N ALA A 48 -12.09 6.68 -39.88
CA ALA A 48 -13.04 7.61 -40.53
C ALA A 48 -12.76 9.06 -40.11
N ALA A 49 -12.54 9.31 -38.84
CA ALA A 49 -12.19 10.65 -38.35
C ALA A 49 -10.88 11.15 -38.97
N ASP A 50 -9.87 10.30 -39.06
CA ASP A 50 -8.59 10.68 -39.66
C ASP A 50 -8.68 10.97 -41.14
N LYS A 51 -9.46 10.20 -41.91
CA LYS A 51 -9.73 10.47 -43.32
C LYS A 51 -10.40 11.84 -43.56
N LEU A 52 -11.21 12.30 -42.60
CA LEU A 52 -11.91 13.58 -42.67
C LEU A 52 -11.18 14.73 -41.96
N ARG A 53 -9.93 14.53 -41.52
CA ARG A 53 -9.17 15.55 -40.78
C ARG A 53 -9.05 16.89 -41.48
N ILE A 54 -8.88 16.90 -42.80
CA ILE A 54 -8.77 18.15 -43.59
C ILE A 54 -10.13 18.86 -43.77
N PRO A 55 -11.20 18.19 -44.26
CA PRO A 55 -12.51 18.82 -44.37
C PRO A 55 -13.01 19.39 -43.03
N LEU A 56 -12.87 18.63 -41.94
CA LEU A 56 -13.28 19.03 -40.60
C LEU A 56 -12.48 20.25 -40.09
N ALA A 57 -11.18 20.32 -40.37
CA ALA A 57 -10.32 21.45 -40.01
C ALA A 57 -10.75 22.73 -40.75
N LYS A 58 -10.99 22.65 -42.07
CA LYS A 58 -11.49 23.76 -42.88
C LYS A 58 -12.84 24.25 -42.33
N PHE A 59 -13.76 23.32 -42.06
CA PHE A 59 -15.09 23.64 -41.53
C PHE A 59 -15.00 24.33 -40.15
N ALA A 60 -14.10 23.85 -39.26
CA ALA A 60 -13.92 24.47 -37.96
C ALA A 60 -13.42 25.92 -38.05
N VAL A 61 -12.44 26.19 -38.92
CA VAL A 61 -11.95 27.58 -39.13
C VAL A 61 -13.01 28.46 -39.78
N GLU A 62 -13.73 27.93 -40.75
CA GLU A 62 -14.82 28.69 -41.44
C GLU A 62 -15.94 29.05 -40.47
N GLU A 63 -16.39 28.14 -39.63
CA GLU A 63 -17.49 28.37 -38.68
C GLU A 63 -17.07 29.26 -37.51
N THR A 64 -15.87 29.08 -36.97
CA THR A 64 -15.42 29.79 -35.73
C THR A 64 -14.68 31.09 -36.02
N GLY A 65 -14.07 31.22 -37.18
CA GLY A 65 -13.15 32.30 -37.53
C GLY A 65 -11.84 32.27 -36.73
N MET A 66 -11.47 31.10 -36.14
CA MET A 66 -10.35 30.97 -35.22
C MET A 66 -9.34 29.92 -35.70
N GLY A 67 -8.07 30.20 -35.50
CA GLY A 67 -6.96 29.25 -35.68
C GLY A 67 -6.42 29.13 -37.08
N VAL A 68 -5.73 28.04 -37.36
CA VAL A 68 -5.03 27.74 -38.60
C VAL A 68 -5.50 26.39 -39.10
N VAL A 69 -5.91 26.31 -40.37
CA VAL A 69 -6.44 25.08 -40.98
C VAL A 69 -5.45 23.92 -40.82
N GLU A 70 -4.19 24.16 -41.17
CA GLU A 70 -3.11 23.15 -41.13
C GLU A 70 -2.89 22.61 -39.72
N ASP A 71 -2.89 23.44 -38.71
CA ASP A 71 -2.74 23.07 -37.33
C ASP A 71 -3.96 22.30 -36.80
N LYS A 72 -5.17 22.68 -37.22
CA LYS A 72 -6.39 21.90 -36.91
C LYS A 72 -6.41 20.54 -37.60
N VAL A 73 -5.79 20.41 -38.78
CA VAL A 73 -5.57 19.09 -39.41
C VAL A 73 -4.68 18.22 -38.52
N ILE A 74 -3.58 18.76 -37.98
CA ILE A 74 -2.71 18.07 -37.05
C ILE A 74 -3.47 17.69 -35.77
N LYS A 75 -4.29 18.59 -35.20
CA LYS A 75 -5.11 18.28 -34.01
C LYS A 75 -6.12 17.16 -34.27
N ASN A 76 -6.80 17.16 -35.42
CA ASN A 76 -7.74 16.11 -35.79
C ASN A 76 -7.03 14.76 -35.99
N HIS A 77 -5.87 14.75 -36.67
CA HIS A 77 -5.02 13.62 -36.84
C HIS A 77 -4.56 13.04 -35.49
N TYR A 78 -4.09 13.91 -34.59
CA TYR A 78 -3.71 13.54 -33.26
C TYR A 78 -4.87 12.90 -32.47
N ALA A 79 -6.05 13.53 -32.53
CA ALA A 79 -7.25 13.02 -31.84
C ALA A 79 -7.72 11.65 -32.37
N ALA A 80 -7.42 11.32 -33.65
CA ALA A 80 -7.75 10.06 -34.27
C ALA A 80 -6.63 9.03 -34.12
N GLU A 81 -5.47 9.28 -34.73
CA GLU A 81 -4.40 8.27 -34.87
C GLU A 81 -3.59 8.06 -33.59
N TYR A 82 -3.18 9.15 -32.91
CA TYR A 82 -2.41 9.00 -31.67
C TYR A 82 -3.24 8.36 -30.55
N ILE A 83 -4.51 8.78 -30.42
CA ILE A 83 -5.44 8.20 -29.45
C ILE A 83 -5.71 6.71 -29.79
N TYR A 84 -5.92 6.38 -31.04
CA TYR A 84 -6.07 4.98 -31.46
C TYR A 84 -4.83 4.17 -31.12
N ASN A 85 -3.65 4.64 -31.47
CA ASN A 85 -2.40 3.91 -31.22
C ASN A 85 -2.11 3.72 -29.74
N ALA A 86 -2.43 4.69 -28.89
CA ALA A 86 -2.27 4.59 -27.46
C ALA A 86 -3.16 3.51 -26.82
N TYR A 87 -4.38 3.35 -27.33
CA TYR A 87 -5.39 2.52 -26.67
C TYR A 87 -5.84 1.27 -27.44
N LYS A 88 -5.36 1.04 -28.67
CA LYS A 88 -5.73 -0.13 -29.49
C LYS A 88 -5.53 -1.48 -28.78
N ASN A 89 -4.47 -1.60 -28.00
CA ASN A 89 -4.11 -2.82 -27.26
C ASN A 89 -4.61 -2.80 -25.79
N THR A 90 -5.28 -1.74 -25.36
CA THR A 90 -5.77 -1.64 -23.99
C THR A 90 -7.04 -2.47 -23.82
N LYS A 91 -7.03 -3.39 -22.86
CA LYS A 91 -8.22 -4.15 -22.48
C LYS A 91 -9.21 -3.25 -21.73
N THR A 92 -10.45 -3.21 -22.18
CA THR A 92 -11.54 -2.42 -21.61
C THR A 92 -12.82 -3.21 -21.41
N CYS A 93 -12.79 -4.52 -21.70
CA CYS A 93 -13.92 -5.42 -21.60
C CYS A 93 -13.57 -6.65 -20.75
N GLY A 94 -14.45 -7.01 -19.83
CA GLY A 94 -14.29 -8.18 -19.00
C GLY A 94 -13.06 -8.11 -18.09
N ILE A 95 -12.36 -9.22 -17.93
CA ILE A 95 -11.17 -9.31 -17.08
C ILE A 95 -10.00 -8.60 -17.77
N ILE A 96 -9.56 -7.49 -17.19
CA ILE A 96 -8.47 -6.67 -17.71
C ILE A 96 -7.12 -6.95 -17.03
N GLU A 97 -7.15 -7.45 -15.80
CA GLU A 97 -5.97 -7.81 -15.01
C GLU A 97 -6.31 -9.02 -14.15
N GLU A 98 -5.39 -9.97 -14.04
CA GLU A 98 -5.52 -11.15 -13.19
C GLU A 98 -4.19 -11.43 -12.49
N ASP A 99 -4.25 -11.55 -11.16
CA ASP A 99 -3.18 -12.06 -10.32
C ASP A 99 -3.62 -13.39 -9.71
N SER A 100 -3.23 -14.49 -10.36
CA SER A 100 -3.60 -15.83 -9.94
C SER A 100 -2.93 -16.24 -8.61
N ALA A 101 -1.78 -15.65 -8.27
CA ALA A 101 -1.09 -15.94 -7.02
C ALA A 101 -1.89 -15.42 -5.82
N PHE A 102 -2.44 -14.22 -5.94
CA PHE A 102 -3.25 -13.60 -4.87
C PHE A 102 -4.75 -13.74 -5.06
N GLY A 103 -5.22 -14.38 -6.15
CA GLY A 103 -6.65 -14.58 -6.42
C GLY A 103 -7.41 -13.28 -6.67
N ILE A 104 -6.75 -12.30 -7.31
CA ILE A 104 -7.34 -11.01 -7.64
C ILE A 104 -7.60 -10.93 -9.14
N LYS A 105 -8.82 -10.49 -9.51
CA LYS A 105 -9.17 -10.14 -10.88
C LYS A 105 -9.78 -8.76 -10.91
N LYS A 106 -9.39 -7.95 -11.91
CA LYS A 106 -10.04 -6.67 -12.19
C LYS A 106 -10.92 -6.81 -13.43
N VAL A 107 -12.18 -6.47 -13.29
CA VAL A 107 -13.18 -6.54 -14.35
C VAL A 107 -13.61 -5.12 -14.72
N ALA A 108 -13.44 -4.77 -15.99
CA ALA A 108 -13.83 -3.47 -16.51
C ALA A 108 -15.30 -3.46 -16.98
N GLU A 109 -16.03 -2.46 -16.51
CA GLU A 109 -17.40 -2.17 -16.89
C GLU A 109 -17.52 -0.74 -17.42
N PRO A 110 -18.42 -0.48 -18.38
CA PRO A 110 -18.72 0.90 -18.77
C PRO A 110 -19.32 1.67 -17.60
N ILE A 111 -19.17 3.01 -17.64
CA ILE A 111 -19.81 3.90 -16.65
C ILE A 111 -21.28 4.10 -16.98
N GLY A 112 -21.62 4.23 -18.26
CA GLY A 112 -22.96 4.52 -18.74
C GLY A 112 -22.97 5.58 -19.85
N VAL A 113 -23.64 6.71 -19.62
CA VAL A 113 -23.73 7.82 -20.58
C VAL A 113 -22.81 8.95 -20.15
N VAL A 114 -21.93 9.38 -21.06
CA VAL A 114 -20.99 10.47 -20.89
C VAL A 114 -21.60 11.78 -21.39
N ALA A 115 -21.61 12.82 -20.55
CA ALA A 115 -21.84 14.19 -21.02
C ALA A 115 -20.53 14.78 -21.57
N ALA A 116 -20.50 15.16 -22.82
CA ALA A 116 -19.33 15.76 -23.47
C ALA A 116 -19.55 17.24 -23.78
N VAL A 117 -19.02 18.13 -22.94
CA VAL A 117 -19.06 19.58 -23.24
C VAL A 117 -17.84 19.94 -24.10
N ILE A 118 -18.08 20.53 -25.26
CA ILE A 118 -17.07 20.81 -26.29
C ILE A 118 -16.80 22.32 -26.41
N PRO A 119 -15.51 22.75 -26.39
CA PRO A 119 -15.15 24.17 -26.51
C PRO A 119 -15.15 24.67 -27.96
N THR A 120 -15.12 26.01 -28.14
CA THR A 120 -14.93 26.62 -29.48
C THR A 120 -13.52 26.48 -30.02
N THR A 121 -12.53 26.41 -29.16
CA THR A 121 -11.11 26.45 -29.54
C THR A 121 -10.67 25.19 -30.30
N ASN A 122 -11.20 24.03 -29.92
CA ASN A 122 -10.81 22.73 -30.45
C ASN A 122 -12.05 21.84 -30.71
N PRO A 123 -13.03 22.29 -31.49
CA PRO A 123 -14.35 21.65 -31.56
C PRO A 123 -14.32 20.25 -32.15
N THR A 124 -13.69 20.10 -33.33
CA THR A 124 -13.65 18.81 -34.04
C THR A 124 -12.75 17.77 -33.36
N SER A 125 -11.54 18.18 -33.02
CA SER A 125 -10.59 17.25 -32.37
C SER A 125 -11.04 16.79 -30.98
N THR A 126 -11.66 17.68 -30.19
CA THR A 126 -12.21 17.29 -28.86
C THR A 126 -13.43 16.37 -29.00
N ALA A 127 -14.30 16.60 -30.00
CA ALA A 127 -15.42 15.68 -30.26
C ALA A 127 -14.92 14.29 -30.68
N ILE A 128 -13.98 14.21 -31.64
CA ILE A 128 -13.36 12.96 -32.06
C ILE A 128 -12.77 12.23 -30.85
N PHE A 129 -11.93 12.90 -30.07
CA PHE A 129 -11.28 12.35 -28.89
C PHE A 129 -12.28 11.74 -27.89
N LYS A 130 -13.30 12.52 -27.49
CA LYS A 130 -14.28 12.07 -26.50
C LYS A 130 -15.14 10.92 -27.01
N CYS A 131 -15.53 10.95 -28.28
CA CYS A 131 -16.28 9.86 -28.92
C CYS A 131 -15.43 8.58 -28.98
N LEU A 132 -14.16 8.65 -29.35
CA LEU A 132 -13.29 7.49 -29.39
C LEU A 132 -13.07 6.88 -28.01
N LEU A 133 -12.87 7.68 -26.96
CA LEU A 133 -12.78 7.17 -25.60
C LEU A 133 -14.09 6.49 -25.15
N ALA A 134 -15.24 7.09 -25.44
CA ALA A 134 -16.54 6.52 -25.10
C ALA A 134 -16.74 5.17 -25.80
N LEU A 135 -16.46 5.09 -27.11
CA LEU A 135 -16.56 3.84 -27.87
C LEU A 135 -15.63 2.76 -27.35
N LYS A 136 -14.35 3.08 -27.08
CA LYS A 136 -13.37 2.11 -26.56
C LYS A 136 -13.78 1.54 -25.21
N THR A 137 -14.55 2.29 -24.43
CA THR A 137 -15.00 1.91 -23.08
C THR A 137 -16.46 1.46 -23.01
N ARG A 138 -17.11 1.28 -24.14
CA ARG A 138 -18.53 0.85 -24.27
C ARG A 138 -19.52 1.81 -23.60
N ASN A 139 -19.19 3.10 -23.52
CA ASN A 139 -20.08 4.13 -23.02
C ASN A 139 -20.91 4.74 -24.13
N GLY A 140 -22.13 5.17 -23.82
CA GLY A 140 -22.86 6.11 -24.63
C GLY A 140 -22.36 7.54 -24.41
N ILE A 141 -22.56 8.42 -25.36
CA ILE A 141 -22.09 9.82 -25.24
C ILE A 141 -23.11 10.79 -25.82
N ILE A 142 -23.38 11.88 -25.09
CA ILE A 142 -24.16 13.01 -25.57
C ILE A 142 -23.29 14.25 -25.58
N ILE A 143 -23.18 14.85 -26.76
CA ILE A 143 -22.32 16.02 -27.01
C ILE A 143 -23.14 17.30 -26.86
N SER A 144 -22.62 18.19 -26.01
CA SER A 144 -23.08 19.59 -25.92
C SER A 144 -22.07 20.49 -26.62
N PRO A 145 -22.29 20.85 -27.88
CA PRO A 145 -21.37 21.71 -28.63
C PRO A 145 -21.50 23.17 -28.19
N HIS A 146 -20.41 23.91 -28.31
CA HIS A 146 -20.47 25.36 -28.11
C HIS A 146 -21.30 26.03 -29.23
N PRO A 147 -22.19 27.00 -28.96
CA PRO A 147 -23.07 27.63 -29.99
C PRO A 147 -22.36 28.12 -31.24
N ARG A 148 -21.11 28.65 -31.08
CA ARG A 148 -20.31 29.20 -32.21
C ARG A 148 -19.49 28.15 -32.97
N ALA A 149 -19.57 26.86 -32.59
CA ALA A 149 -18.84 25.78 -33.22
C ALA A 149 -19.71 24.51 -33.36
N LYS A 150 -21.05 24.71 -33.37
CA LYS A 150 -21.97 23.56 -33.28
C LYS A 150 -21.95 22.70 -34.57
N LYS A 151 -21.87 23.29 -35.72
CA LYS A 151 -21.95 22.58 -37.02
C LYS A 151 -20.72 21.69 -37.23
N CYS A 152 -19.52 22.22 -37.04
CA CYS A 152 -18.29 21.45 -37.21
C CYS A 152 -18.12 20.38 -36.11
N THR A 153 -18.58 20.65 -34.86
CA THR A 153 -18.60 19.66 -33.79
C THR A 153 -19.51 18.48 -34.12
N ILE A 154 -20.75 18.78 -34.59
CA ILE A 154 -21.72 17.77 -34.99
C ILE A 154 -21.21 16.96 -36.18
N ALA A 155 -20.65 17.61 -37.22
CA ALA A 155 -20.08 16.91 -38.37
C ALA A 155 -18.96 15.91 -37.97
N ALA A 156 -18.12 16.26 -36.98
CA ALA A 156 -17.10 15.38 -36.47
C ALA A 156 -17.70 14.18 -35.71
N ALA A 157 -18.72 14.40 -34.88
CA ALA A 157 -19.42 13.36 -34.15
C ALA A 157 -20.20 12.41 -35.10
N GLU A 158 -20.88 12.96 -36.07
CA GLU A 158 -21.63 12.21 -37.10
C GLU A 158 -20.71 11.29 -37.91
N ALA A 159 -19.54 11.78 -38.30
CA ALA A 159 -18.53 10.98 -39.00
C ALA A 159 -18.08 9.77 -38.17
N VAL A 160 -17.82 9.97 -36.87
CA VAL A 160 -17.45 8.91 -35.95
C VAL A 160 -18.60 7.93 -35.73
N LEU A 161 -19.83 8.42 -35.48
CA LEU A 161 -21.03 7.59 -35.29
C LEU A 161 -21.28 6.69 -36.49
N LYS A 162 -21.29 7.28 -37.69
CA LYS A 162 -21.55 6.53 -38.95
C LYS A 162 -20.58 5.35 -39.11
N ALA A 163 -19.29 5.61 -38.95
CA ALA A 163 -18.28 4.56 -39.07
C ALA A 163 -18.37 3.51 -37.96
N ALA A 164 -18.71 3.93 -36.73
CA ALA A 164 -18.91 3.03 -35.62
C ALA A 164 -20.10 2.09 -35.87
N VAL A 165 -21.23 2.60 -36.35
CA VAL A 165 -22.45 1.82 -36.66
C VAL A 165 -22.18 0.87 -37.85
N GLU A 166 -21.52 1.32 -38.91
CA GLU A 166 -21.10 0.48 -40.03
C GLU A 166 -20.18 -0.67 -39.58
N ALA A 167 -19.40 -0.47 -38.51
CA ALA A 167 -18.54 -1.51 -37.91
C ALA A 167 -19.27 -2.42 -36.90
N GLY A 168 -20.54 -2.10 -36.58
CA GLY A 168 -21.41 -2.91 -35.74
C GLY A 168 -21.79 -2.30 -34.38
N ALA A 169 -21.46 -1.03 -34.14
CA ALA A 169 -21.93 -0.35 -32.91
C ALA A 169 -23.46 -0.17 -32.94
N PRO A 170 -24.13 -0.13 -31.79
CA PRO A 170 -25.56 0.15 -31.73
C PRO A 170 -25.88 1.54 -32.29
N GLU A 171 -26.96 1.64 -33.08
CA GLU A 171 -27.48 2.93 -33.52
C GLU A 171 -27.87 3.79 -32.32
N GLY A 172 -27.53 5.07 -32.34
CA GLY A 172 -27.82 6.01 -31.24
C GLY A 172 -26.80 6.04 -30.11
N ILE A 173 -25.67 5.29 -30.18
CA ILE A 173 -24.64 5.29 -29.13
C ILE A 173 -23.96 6.64 -28.94
N ILE A 174 -23.94 7.49 -29.95
CA ILE A 174 -23.48 8.90 -29.93
C ILE A 174 -24.66 9.78 -30.30
N SER A 175 -24.94 10.81 -29.52
CA SER A 175 -25.94 11.83 -29.77
C SER A 175 -25.40 13.23 -29.47
N TRP A 176 -26.14 14.27 -29.89
CA TRP A 176 -25.72 15.65 -29.70
C TRP A 176 -26.90 16.60 -29.60
N ILE A 177 -26.69 17.81 -29.05
CA ILE A 177 -27.64 18.91 -29.07
C ILE A 177 -27.47 19.70 -30.37
N ASP A 178 -28.54 19.81 -31.18
CA ASP A 178 -28.55 20.55 -32.47
C ASP A 178 -28.68 22.06 -32.23
N VAL A 179 -29.42 22.46 -31.21
CA VAL A 179 -29.61 23.86 -30.82
C VAL A 179 -29.14 24.06 -29.37
N PRO A 180 -27.83 24.28 -29.16
CA PRO A 180 -27.27 24.34 -27.81
C PRO A 180 -27.76 25.58 -27.05
N SER A 181 -28.26 25.33 -25.84
CA SER A 181 -28.60 26.32 -24.82
C SER A 181 -27.99 25.98 -23.49
N LEU A 182 -27.96 26.95 -22.57
CA LEU A 182 -27.48 26.72 -21.22
C LEU A 182 -28.36 25.70 -20.47
N GLU A 183 -29.67 25.76 -20.68
CA GLU A 183 -30.63 24.84 -20.10
C GLU A 183 -30.38 23.39 -20.54
N LEU A 184 -30.25 23.14 -21.86
CA LEU A 184 -29.98 21.83 -22.41
C LEU A 184 -28.60 21.31 -21.96
N THR A 185 -27.57 22.15 -21.92
CA THR A 185 -26.25 21.77 -21.43
C THR A 185 -26.29 21.36 -19.96
N ASN A 186 -27.01 22.10 -19.10
CA ASN A 186 -27.20 21.76 -17.72
C ASN A 186 -27.96 20.43 -17.55
N MET A 187 -28.97 20.22 -18.40
CA MET A 187 -29.71 18.94 -18.41
C MET A 187 -28.81 17.77 -18.81
N VAL A 188 -27.96 17.91 -19.84
CA VAL A 188 -26.99 16.86 -20.22
C VAL A 188 -26.06 16.54 -19.05
N MET A 189 -25.53 17.54 -18.35
CA MET A 189 -24.69 17.30 -17.19
C MET A 189 -25.44 16.64 -16.03
N LYS A 190 -26.70 16.98 -15.81
CA LYS A 190 -27.51 16.43 -14.71
C LYS A 190 -27.95 14.99 -14.94
N GLU A 191 -28.31 14.64 -16.17
CA GLU A 191 -28.87 13.33 -16.50
C GLU A 191 -27.82 12.27 -16.88
N SER A 192 -26.60 12.68 -17.20
CA SER A 192 -25.50 11.75 -17.53
C SER A 192 -24.94 11.04 -16.30
N ASP A 193 -24.13 9.98 -16.52
CA ASP A 193 -23.51 9.19 -15.46
C ASP A 193 -22.11 9.74 -15.13
N ILE A 194 -21.44 10.38 -16.10
CA ILE A 194 -20.18 11.11 -15.91
C ILE A 194 -20.08 12.28 -16.87
N ILE A 195 -19.39 13.35 -16.47
CA ILE A 195 -19.22 14.55 -17.26
C ILE A 195 -17.75 14.70 -17.68
N LEU A 196 -17.50 14.88 -18.98
CA LEU A 196 -16.24 15.34 -19.55
C LEU A 196 -16.42 16.79 -20.05
N ALA A 197 -16.08 17.77 -19.21
CA ALA A 197 -16.22 19.18 -19.54
C ALA A 197 -14.87 19.80 -19.95
N THR A 198 -14.83 20.36 -21.16
CA THR A 198 -13.72 21.20 -21.62
C THR A 198 -14.30 22.59 -21.95
N GLY A 199 -13.85 23.62 -21.22
CA GLY A 199 -14.41 24.94 -21.39
C GLY A 199 -13.85 25.96 -20.40
N GLY A 200 -14.41 27.17 -20.41
CA GLY A 200 -14.01 28.20 -19.46
C GLY A 200 -14.36 27.87 -18.00
N PRO A 201 -13.80 28.63 -17.03
CA PRO A 201 -13.94 28.32 -15.59
C PRO A 201 -15.39 28.19 -15.11
N GLY A 202 -16.31 28.99 -15.67
CA GLY A 202 -17.75 28.94 -15.35
C GLY A 202 -18.39 27.60 -15.72
N MET A 203 -18.03 27.03 -16.87
CA MET A 203 -18.54 25.74 -17.34
C MET A 203 -17.99 24.60 -16.52
N VAL A 204 -16.70 24.65 -16.17
CA VAL A 204 -16.06 23.66 -15.31
C VAL A 204 -16.69 23.66 -13.90
N LYS A 205 -16.93 24.87 -13.36
CA LYS A 205 -17.65 25.02 -12.08
C LYS A 205 -19.07 24.43 -12.15
N ALA A 206 -19.80 24.66 -13.24
CA ALA A 206 -21.13 24.10 -13.44
C ALA A 206 -21.09 22.55 -13.47
N ALA A 207 -20.10 21.96 -14.17
CA ALA A 207 -19.91 20.52 -14.22
C ALA A 207 -19.70 19.93 -12.83
N TYR A 208 -18.81 20.48 -12.02
CA TYR A 208 -18.55 19.98 -10.65
C TYR A 208 -19.70 20.27 -9.68
N SER A 209 -20.53 21.29 -9.96
CA SER A 209 -21.70 21.62 -9.13
C SER A 209 -22.96 20.83 -9.50
N SER A 210 -22.91 20.01 -10.55
CA SER A 210 -24.07 19.25 -11.05
C SER A 210 -24.51 18.09 -10.14
N GLY A 211 -23.66 17.68 -9.19
CA GLY A 211 -23.88 16.50 -8.34
C GLY A 211 -23.55 15.18 -9.02
N LYS A 212 -22.96 15.21 -10.21
CA LYS A 212 -22.48 14.02 -10.96
C LYS A 212 -20.96 13.92 -10.92
N PRO A 213 -20.38 12.73 -11.05
CA PRO A 213 -18.97 12.60 -11.30
C PRO A 213 -18.54 13.44 -12.50
N ALA A 214 -17.55 14.28 -12.33
CA ALA A 214 -17.12 15.19 -13.40
C ALA A 214 -15.59 15.21 -13.53
N ILE A 215 -15.14 15.29 -14.76
CA ILE A 215 -13.77 15.55 -15.15
C ILE A 215 -13.83 16.85 -15.98
N GLY A 216 -13.51 17.95 -15.34
CA GLY A 216 -13.52 19.27 -15.96
C GLY A 216 -12.11 19.81 -16.07
N VAL A 217 -11.79 20.40 -17.23
CA VAL A 217 -10.52 21.06 -17.47
C VAL A 217 -10.75 22.53 -17.77
N GLY A 218 -10.12 23.37 -16.95
CA GLY A 218 -10.22 24.82 -17.00
C GLY A 218 -9.12 25.48 -17.81
N ALA A 219 -8.95 26.77 -17.57
CA ALA A 219 -7.92 27.59 -18.16
C ALA A 219 -6.51 27.16 -17.74
N GLY A 220 -5.53 27.39 -18.59
CA GLY A 220 -4.12 27.20 -18.31
C GLY A 220 -3.34 28.52 -18.40
N ASN A 221 -2.54 28.83 -17.39
CA ASN A 221 -1.63 29.98 -17.42
C ASN A 221 -0.18 29.49 -17.30
N THR A 222 0.31 28.85 -18.35
CA THR A 222 1.59 28.14 -18.37
C THR A 222 2.78 29.11 -18.35
N PRO A 223 3.62 29.14 -17.31
CA PRO A 223 4.90 29.82 -17.32
C PRO A 223 5.99 28.92 -17.90
N ALA A 224 6.96 29.53 -18.61
CA ALA A 224 8.17 28.90 -19.07
C ALA A 224 9.39 29.61 -18.51
N ILE A 225 10.28 28.93 -17.81
CA ILE A 225 11.55 29.50 -17.31
C ILE A 225 12.66 29.16 -18.31
N ILE A 226 13.49 30.16 -18.68
CA ILE A 226 14.73 29.94 -19.43
C ILE A 226 15.90 30.23 -18.51
N ASP A 227 16.56 29.15 -18.07
CA ASP A 227 17.73 29.19 -17.21
C ASP A 227 19.01 29.58 -17.99
N GLU A 228 20.01 30.13 -17.30
CA GLU A 228 21.30 30.51 -17.90
C GLU A 228 22.05 29.36 -18.59
N SER A 229 21.75 28.10 -18.20
CA SER A 229 22.33 26.90 -18.78
C SER A 229 21.54 26.37 -19.99
N ALA A 230 20.43 27.02 -20.38
CA ALA A 230 19.59 26.56 -21.46
C ALA A 230 20.25 26.65 -22.83
N ASP A 231 19.91 25.73 -23.72
CA ASP A 231 20.08 25.91 -25.15
C ASP A 231 19.06 26.96 -25.62
N ILE A 232 19.52 28.19 -25.85
CA ILE A 232 18.65 29.33 -26.21
C ILE A 232 17.92 29.07 -27.53
N LEU A 233 18.59 28.47 -28.51
CA LEU A 233 17.98 28.18 -29.81
C LEU A 233 16.84 27.19 -29.65
N LEU A 234 17.05 26.11 -28.91
CA LEU A 234 16.03 25.12 -28.60
C LEU A 234 14.87 25.77 -27.83
N ALA A 235 15.15 26.53 -26.77
CA ALA A 235 14.14 27.14 -25.92
C ALA A 235 13.23 28.10 -26.69
N VAL A 236 13.83 29.06 -27.42
CA VAL A 236 13.08 30.06 -28.19
C VAL A 236 12.27 29.41 -29.33
N ASN A 237 12.87 28.49 -30.10
CA ASN A 237 12.13 27.79 -31.13
C ASN A 237 10.98 26.92 -30.58
N SER A 238 11.19 26.22 -29.45
CA SER A 238 10.14 25.45 -28.78
C SER A 238 8.97 26.33 -28.35
N ILE A 239 9.24 27.48 -27.73
CA ILE A 239 8.23 28.42 -27.29
C ILE A 239 7.48 29.04 -28.50
N ILE A 240 8.18 29.45 -29.55
CA ILE A 240 7.55 29.97 -30.77
C ILE A 240 6.66 28.87 -31.39
N HIS A 241 7.17 27.66 -31.53
CA HIS A 241 6.40 26.56 -32.10
C HIS A 241 5.13 26.29 -31.29
N SER A 242 5.24 26.25 -29.98
CA SER A 242 4.12 26.05 -29.07
C SER A 242 3.11 27.18 -29.11
N LYS A 243 3.57 28.44 -29.07
CA LYS A 243 2.72 29.62 -28.97
C LYS A 243 2.03 30.01 -30.30
N THR A 244 2.60 29.65 -31.44
CA THR A 244 2.02 29.91 -32.77
C THR A 244 1.12 28.77 -33.23
N PHE A 245 1.22 27.60 -32.68
CA PHE A 245 0.40 26.45 -33.06
C PHE A 245 -1.08 26.74 -32.83
N ASP A 246 -1.85 26.69 -33.90
CA ASP A 246 -3.26 27.05 -33.98
C ASP A 246 -3.54 28.44 -33.34
N ASN A 247 -2.64 29.40 -33.58
CA ASN A 247 -2.63 30.73 -32.96
C ASN A 247 -2.75 30.74 -31.44
N GLY A 248 -2.06 29.79 -30.75
CA GLY A 248 -1.98 29.76 -29.30
C GLY A 248 -3.23 29.23 -28.59
N MET A 249 -4.08 28.50 -29.28
CA MET A 249 -5.35 27.98 -28.71
C MET A 249 -5.24 26.65 -27.94
N ILE A 250 -4.07 26.11 -27.72
CA ILE A 250 -3.93 25.00 -26.76
C ILE A 250 -3.76 25.57 -25.35
N CYS A 251 -4.57 25.14 -24.40
CA CYS A 251 -4.54 25.62 -23.00
C CYS A 251 -3.21 25.41 -22.29
N ALA A 252 -2.39 24.47 -22.78
CA ALA A 252 -1.03 24.22 -22.26
C ALA A 252 0.04 25.13 -22.90
N SER A 253 -0.31 25.99 -23.88
CA SER A 253 0.68 26.86 -24.50
C SER A 253 1.21 27.90 -23.51
N GLU A 254 2.47 28.29 -23.70
CA GLU A 254 3.14 29.28 -22.85
C GLU A 254 2.37 30.62 -22.87
N GLN A 255 2.07 31.16 -21.71
CA GLN A 255 1.46 32.48 -21.54
C GLN A 255 2.50 33.50 -21.10
N SER A 256 3.55 33.03 -20.44
CA SER A 256 4.62 33.85 -19.90
C SER A 256 5.96 33.14 -20.04
N VAL A 257 7.01 33.93 -20.35
CA VAL A 257 8.39 33.44 -20.36
C VAL A 257 9.18 34.28 -19.34
N ILE A 258 9.87 33.57 -18.44
CA ILE A 258 10.70 34.17 -17.38
C ILE A 258 12.15 33.82 -17.70
N VAL A 259 12.94 34.84 -18.00
CA VAL A 259 14.31 34.67 -18.50
C VAL A 259 15.30 35.15 -17.45
N LEU A 260 16.34 34.38 -17.14
CA LEU A 260 17.39 34.81 -16.25
C LEU A 260 18.23 35.94 -16.89
N ASP A 261 18.59 36.93 -16.06
CA ASP A 261 19.33 38.13 -16.46
C ASP A 261 20.48 37.87 -17.43
N LYS A 262 21.31 36.86 -17.11
CA LYS A 262 22.53 36.54 -17.87
C LYS A 262 22.28 36.19 -19.33
N VAL A 263 21.10 35.68 -19.64
CA VAL A 263 20.76 35.23 -21.01
C VAL A 263 19.63 36.04 -21.62
N TYR A 264 19.11 37.03 -20.90
CA TYR A 264 17.93 37.81 -21.30
C TYR A 264 18.07 38.45 -22.69
N ASP A 265 19.17 39.20 -22.92
CA ASP A 265 19.40 39.88 -24.18
C ASP A 265 19.62 38.94 -25.36
N ALA A 266 20.27 37.78 -25.09
CA ALA A 266 20.46 36.75 -26.10
C ALA A 266 19.12 36.09 -26.50
N VAL A 267 18.26 35.79 -25.50
CA VAL A 267 16.92 35.24 -25.71
C VAL A 267 16.04 36.26 -26.48
N LYS A 268 16.08 37.52 -26.10
CA LYS A 268 15.37 38.61 -26.81
C LYS A 268 15.79 38.71 -28.29
N THR A 269 17.08 38.76 -28.52
CA THR A 269 17.67 38.81 -29.88
C THR A 269 17.23 37.61 -30.70
N GLU A 270 17.20 36.42 -30.11
CA GLU A 270 16.76 35.20 -30.84
C GLU A 270 15.26 35.22 -31.16
N PHE A 271 14.40 35.72 -30.24
CA PHE A 271 12.98 35.92 -30.55
C PHE A 271 12.77 36.90 -31.70
N GLU A 272 13.49 38.02 -31.72
CA GLU A 272 13.45 39.02 -32.81
C GLU A 272 13.92 38.41 -34.14
N ALA A 273 15.05 37.70 -34.12
CA ALA A 273 15.60 37.02 -35.30
C ALA A 273 14.66 35.99 -35.91
N ARG A 274 13.77 35.40 -35.08
CA ARG A 274 12.75 34.44 -35.50
C ARG A 274 11.39 35.05 -35.88
N GLY A 275 11.29 36.37 -35.89
CA GLY A 275 10.10 37.11 -36.35
C GLY A 275 9.07 37.37 -35.28
N CYS A 276 9.46 37.37 -33.99
CA CYS A 276 8.61 37.89 -32.93
C CYS A 276 8.77 39.40 -32.82
N TYR A 277 7.73 40.10 -32.43
CA TYR A 277 7.68 41.54 -32.31
C TYR A 277 7.61 42.01 -30.87
N PHE A 278 8.58 42.74 -30.40
CA PHE A 278 8.61 43.34 -29.06
C PHE A 278 7.88 44.68 -29.08
N LEU A 279 6.86 44.82 -28.25
CA LEU A 279 6.06 46.00 -28.12
C LEU A 279 6.85 47.09 -27.36
N ASN A 280 6.86 48.35 -27.90
CA ASN A 280 7.34 49.49 -27.14
C ASN A 280 6.32 49.89 -26.05
N GLU A 281 6.66 50.82 -25.16
CA GLU A 281 5.78 51.25 -24.06
C GLU A 281 4.39 51.71 -24.51
N GLU A 282 4.28 52.49 -25.59
CA GLU A 282 3.00 52.95 -26.09
C GLU A 282 2.17 51.84 -26.71
N GLU A 283 2.81 50.95 -27.45
CA GLU A 283 2.18 49.78 -28.08
C GLU A 283 1.74 48.79 -27.03
N LEU A 284 2.57 48.57 -25.96
CA LEU A 284 2.26 47.72 -24.83
C LEU A 284 0.96 48.12 -24.15
N GLU A 285 0.80 49.44 -23.88
CA GLU A 285 -0.43 49.96 -23.28
C GLU A 285 -1.68 49.79 -24.18
N LYS A 286 -1.53 49.89 -25.47
CA LYS A 286 -2.63 49.65 -26.42
C LYS A 286 -3.03 48.19 -26.46
N VAL A 287 -2.07 47.29 -26.50
CA VAL A 287 -2.31 45.83 -26.49
C VAL A 287 -2.88 45.40 -25.16
N ARG A 288 -2.37 45.91 -24.01
CA ARG A 288 -2.86 45.65 -22.65
C ARG A 288 -4.39 45.89 -22.58
N LYS A 289 -4.87 47.04 -23.03
CA LYS A 289 -6.30 47.38 -23.06
C LYS A 289 -7.14 46.52 -24.01
N THR A 290 -6.48 45.74 -24.88
CA THR A 290 -7.16 44.87 -25.84
C THR A 290 -7.23 43.43 -25.34
N ILE A 291 -6.32 42.97 -24.48
CA ILE A 291 -6.28 41.60 -23.96
C ILE A 291 -7.47 41.33 -23.04
N ILE A 292 -7.69 42.22 -22.06
CA ILE A 292 -8.76 42.08 -21.07
C ILE A 292 -9.78 43.19 -21.26
N ILE A 293 -11.06 42.85 -21.39
CA ILE A 293 -12.16 43.80 -21.48
C ILE A 293 -13.18 43.47 -20.40
N ASN A 294 -13.50 44.43 -19.54
CA ASN A 294 -14.44 44.27 -18.43
C ASN A 294 -14.08 43.10 -17.51
N GLY A 295 -12.79 42.90 -17.24
CA GLY A 295 -12.29 41.84 -16.37
C GLY A 295 -12.30 40.41 -16.96
N ALA A 296 -12.56 40.26 -18.24
CA ALA A 296 -12.57 38.98 -18.94
C ALA A 296 -11.71 39.00 -20.20
N LEU A 297 -11.18 37.85 -20.60
CA LEU A 297 -10.43 37.68 -21.84
C LEU A 297 -11.26 38.15 -23.04
N ASN A 298 -10.68 39.00 -23.87
CA ASN A 298 -11.34 39.48 -25.08
C ASN A 298 -11.51 38.34 -26.11
N ALA A 299 -12.72 37.89 -26.29
CA ALA A 299 -13.03 36.83 -27.26
C ALA A 299 -12.64 37.11 -28.71
N LYS A 300 -12.38 38.40 -29.06
CA LYS A 300 -11.98 38.79 -30.41
C LYS A 300 -10.52 38.51 -30.73
N ILE A 301 -9.66 38.34 -29.73
CA ILE A 301 -8.24 37.99 -29.91
C ILE A 301 -7.98 36.49 -29.93
N VAL A 302 -8.91 35.71 -29.40
CA VAL A 302 -8.71 34.23 -29.25
C VAL A 302 -8.54 33.59 -30.62
N GLY A 303 -7.42 32.89 -30.81
CA GLY A 303 -7.09 32.21 -32.05
C GLY A 303 -6.80 33.11 -33.26
N GLN A 304 -6.58 34.39 -33.06
CA GLN A 304 -6.23 35.34 -34.13
C GLN A 304 -4.72 35.42 -34.32
N LYS A 305 -4.29 35.85 -35.53
CA LYS A 305 -2.87 36.07 -35.81
C LYS A 305 -2.36 37.29 -35.06
N ALA A 306 -1.06 37.36 -34.77
CA ALA A 306 -0.41 38.47 -34.07
C ALA A 306 -0.69 39.84 -34.78
N HIS A 307 -0.54 39.89 -36.10
CA HIS A 307 -0.86 41.11 -36.87
C HIS A 307 -2.33 41.56 -36.74
N THR A 308 -3.28 40.62 -36.73
CA THR A 308 -4.71 40.91 -36.52
C THR A 308 -4.96 41.52 -35.14
N ILE A 309 -4.33 41.02 -34.11
CA ILE A 309 -4.43 41.51 -32.73
C ILE A 309 -3.82 42.91 -32.62
N ALA A 310 -2.63 43.09 -33.17
CA ALA A 310 -1.98 44.41 -33.23
C ALA A 310 -2.89 45.44 -33.90
N LYS A 311 -3.46 45.12 -35.05
CA LYS A 311 -4.40 46.00 -35.75
C LYS A 311 -5.64 46.33 -34.92
N LEU A 312 -6.20 45.34 -34.23
CA LEU A 312 -7.32 45.55 -33.31
C LEU A 312 -6.96 46.47 -32.13
N SER A 313 -5.70 46.46 -31.72
CA SER A 313 -5.15 47.31 -30.66
C SER A 313 -4.73 48.70 -31.17
N GLY A 314 -4.79 48.96 -32.49
CA GLY A 314 -4.28 50.20 -33.09
C GLY A 314 -2.75 50.26 -33.08
N VAL A 315 -2.08 49.16 -33.26
CA VAL A 315 -0.63 49.01 -33.35
C VAL A 315 -0.26 48.48 -34.74
N GLU A 316 0.75 49.05 -35.38
CA GLU A 316 1.25 48.59 -36.67
C GLU A 316 2.45 47.66 -36.49
N VAL A 317 2.34 46.43 -36.96
CA VAL A 317 3.41 45.44 -36.93
C VAL A 317 3.57 44.77 -38.30
N PRO A 318 4.72 44.16 -38.60
CA PRO A 318 4.87 43.39 -39.82
C PRO A 318 3.79 42.30 -39.95
N GLU A 319 3.28 42.10 -41.19
CA GLU A 319 2.21 41.12 -41.45
C GLU A 319 2.63 39.70 -41.06
N ASN A 320 3.90 39.39 -41.16
CA ASN A 320 4.48 38.08 -40.79
C ASN A 320 4.95 37.99 -39.34
N ALA A 321 4.62 38.99 -38.49
CA ALA A 321 4.92 38.91 -37.05
C ALA A 321 4.26 37.67 -36.44
N LYS A 322 5.07 36.84 -35.76
CA LYS A 322 4.63 35.54 -35.22
C LYS A 322 3.97 35.70 -33.87
N ILE A 323 4.57 36.45 -32.98
CA ILE A 323 4.12 36.67 -31.59
C ILE A 323 4.32 38.14 -31.24
N LEU A 324 3.35 38.75 -30.55
CA LEU A 324 3.52 40.03 -29.87
C LEU A 324 4.07 39.78 -28.46
N ILE A 325 5.24 40.29 -28.16
CA ILE A 325 5.87 40.11 -26.86
C ILE A 325 5.84 41.41 -26.07
N GLY A 326 5.27 41.35 -24.88
CA GLY A 326 5.30 42.47 -23.94
C GLY A 326 6.33 42.20 -22.84
N GLU A 327 7.31 43.09 -22.70
CA GLU A 327 8.23 43.10 -21.56
C GLU A 327 7.50 43.72 -20.36
N VAL A 328 7.22 42.96 -19.34
CA VAL A 328 6.42 43.34 -18.17
C VAL A 328 7.09 42.92 -16.88
N GLU A 329 6.81 43.63 -15.79
CA GLU A 329 7.44 43.36 -14.47
C GLU A 329 6.47 42.67 -13.53
N SER A 330 5.21 43.11 -13.48
CA SER A 330 4.22 42.58 -12.56
C SER A 330 3.69 41.21 -13.00
N VAL A 331 3.65 40.27 -12.06
CA VAL A 331 3.09 38.91 -12.22
C VAL A 331 1.70 38.78 -11.61
N ASP A 332 1.11 39.90 -11.13
CA ASP A 332 -0.22 39.91 -10.52
C ASP A 332 -1.31 40.09 -11.61
N LEU A 333 -2.53 39.63 -11.31
CA LEU A 333 -3.68 39.75 -12.23
C LEU A 333 -4.13 41.20 -12.52
N SER A 334 -3.55 42.20 -11.89
CA SER A 334 -3.66 43.59 -12.29
C SER A 334 -2.91 43.92 -13.58
N GLU A 335 -1.98 43.03 -13.98
CA GLU A 335 -1.27 43.08 -15.25
C GLU A 335 -1.97 42.19 -16.28
N GLU A 336 -2.51 42.76 -17.33
CA GLU A 336 -3.28 42.01 -18.35
C GLU A 336 -2.41 40.96 -19.08
N PHE A 337 -1.11 41.20 -19.23
CA PHE A 337 -0.20 40.21 -19.80
C PHE A 337 0.06 39.02 -18.91
N ALA A 338 -0.26 39.10 -17.62
CA ALA A 338 -0.13 37.96 -16.70
C ALA A 338 -1.24 36.92 -16.85
N HIS A 339 -2.32 37.23 -17.55
CA HIS A 339 -3.46 36.32 -17.76
C HIS A 339 -3.23 35.30 -18.90
N GLU A 340 -4.10 34.30 -18.97
CA GLU A 340 -4.24 33.42 -20.13
C GLU A 340 -4.78 34.26 -21.32
N LYS A 341 -4.16 34.11 -22.48
CA LYS A 341 -4.48 34.93 -23.67
C LYS A 341 -5.03 34.14 -24.85
N LEU A 342 -4.84 32.81 -24.90
CA LEU A 342 -5.29 31.91 -26.00
C LEU A 342 -5.03 32.51 -27.40
N SER A 343 -3.88 33.15 -27.57
CA SER A 343 -3.50 33.91 -28.77
C SER A 343 -1.98 34.04 -28.81
N PRO A 344 -1.37 34.43 -29.96
CA PRO A 344 0.08 34.66 -30.07
C PRO A 344 0.52 35.98 -29.42
N VAL A 345 0.14 36.17 -28.15
CA VAL A 345 0.58 37.26 -27.28
C VAL A 345 1.28 36.66 -26.09
N LEU A 346 2.49 37.12 -25.77
CA LEU A 346 3.36 36.52 -24.76
C LEU A 346 3.87 37.58 -23.80
N ALA A 347 3.85 37.32 -22.50
CA ALA A 347 4.54 38.13 -21.51
C ALA A 347 6.01 37.65 -21.40
N MET A 348 6.95 38.59 -21.30
CA MET A 348 8.34 38.27 -21.02
C MET A 348 8.81 39.00 -19.77
N TYR A 349 9.27 38.22 -18.81
CA TYR A 349 9.76 38.67 -17.51
C TYR A 349 11.25 38.44 -17.38
N LYS A 350 11.89 39.31 -16.63
CA LYS A 350 13.30 39.20 -16.25
C LYS A 350 13.41 38.65 -14.82
N ALA A 351 14.39 37.83 -14.54
CA ALA A 351 14.70 37.33 -13.20
C ALA A 351 16.20 37.34 -12.93
N SER A 352 16.61 37.79 -11.75
CA SER A 352 18.02 37.89 -11.36
C SER A 352 18.65 36.52 -11.15
N ASP A 353 17.88 35.55 -10.68
CA ASP A 353 18.30 34.18 -10.45
C ASP A 353 17.14 33.19 -10.60
N PHE A 354 17.46 31.91 -10.46
CA PHE A 354 16.48 30.84 -10.62
C PHE A 354 15.38 30.85 -9.55
N ASN A 355 15.67 31.32 -8.33
CA ASN A 355 14.68 31.37 -7.25
C ASN A 355 13.65 32.48 -7.53
N GLU A 356 14.09 33.64 -7.97
CA GLU A 356 13.16 34.69 -8.40
C GLU A 356 12.32 34.25 -9.60
N ALA A 357 12.90 33.47 -10.52
CA ALA A 357 12.13 32.92 -11.64
C ALA A 357 11.06 31.94 -11.16
N LEU A 358 11.37 31.12 -10.16
CA LEU A 358 10.42 30.23 -9.52
C LEU A 358 9.30 31.00 -8.81
N ASP A 359 9.63 32.07 -8.08
CA ASP A 359 8.65 32.90 -7.39
C ASP A 359 7.67 33.56 -8.38
N LYS A 360 8.19 34.08 -9.49
CA LYS A 360 7.35 34.63 -10.58
C LYS A 360 6.48 33.56 -11.22
N ALA A 361 7.01 32.38 -11.51
CA ALA A 361 6.26 31.28 -12.09
C ALA A 361 5.15 30.77 -11.15
N ASP A 362 5.46 30.61 -9.86
CA ASP A 362 4.49 30.20 -8.83
C ASP A 362 3.34 31.21 -8.70
N ARG A 363 3.66 32.51 -8.74
CA ARG A 363 2.65 33.56 -8.70
C ARG A 363 1.75 33.54 -9.94
N LEU A 364 2.29 33.35 -11.14
CA LEU A 364 1.53 33.29 -12.39
C LEU A 364 0.56 32.11 -12.42
N ILE A 365 0.95 30.93 -11.91
CA ILE A 365 0.04 29.79 -11.84
C ILE A 365 -1.02 29.95 -10.76
N ALA A 366 -0.70 30.61 -9.65
CA ALA A 366 -1.66 30.83 -8.56
C ALA A 366 -2.89 31.63 -9.01
N ASP A 367 -2.72 32.51 -9.95
CA ASP A 367 -3.77 33.41 -10.41
C ASP A 367 -4.57 32.89 -11.62
N GLY A 368 -4.39 31.65 -12.05
CA GLY A 368 -5.23 31.09 -13.13
C GLY A 368 -4.74 29.81 -13.79
N GLY A 369 -3.63 29.25 -13.32
CA GLY A 369 -3.02 28.05 -13.94
C GLY A 369 -2.79 26.88 -13.01
N PHE A 370 -3.34 26.91 -11.81
CA PHE A 370 -3.15 25.80 -10.84
C PHE A 370 -3.49 24.45 -11.44
N GLY A 371 -2.56 23.51 -11.22
CA GLY A 371 -2.69 22.13 -11.65
C GLY A 371 -2.47 21.89 -13.15
N HIS A 372 -2.36 22.93 -13.99
CA HIS A 372 -2.33 22.72 -15.44
C HIS A 372 -0.94 22.28 -15.93
N THR A 373 -0.09 23.17 -16.37
CA THR A 373 1.21 22.87 -17.00
C THR A 373 2.23 23.96 -16.65
N SER A 374 3.49 23.58 -16.48
CA SER A 374 4.63 24.50 -16.40
C SER A 374 5.83 23.92 -17.14
N SER A 375 6.72 24.76 -17.63
CA SER A 375 7.91 24.32 -18.36
C SER A 375 9.18 25.03 -17.92
N VAL A 376 10.31 24.36 -18.09
CA VAL A 376 11.63 24.89 -17.83
C VAL A 376 12.60 24.45 -18.92
N TYR A 377 13.44 25.39 -19.37
CA TYR A 377 14.53 25.15 -20.31
C TYR A 377 15.86 25.35 -19.60
N LEU A 378 16.68 24.31 -19.56
CA LEU A 378 17.96 24.27 -18.88
C LEU A 378 18.79 23.09 -19.37
N ASN A 379 20.06 23.01 -18.96
CA ASN A 379 20.88 21.82 -19.22
C ASN A 379 20.44 20.68 -18.27
N ALA A 380 19.65 19.74 -18.79
CA ALA A 380 19.08 18.64 -18.00
C ALA A 380 20.12 17.66 -17.42
N ILE A 381 21.39 17.73 -17.86
CA ILE A 381 22.45 16.88 -17.36
C ILE A 381 23.12 17.52 -16.13
N THR A 382 23.45 18.82 -16.21
CA THR A 382 24.18 19.53 -15.14
C THR A 382 23.25 20.09 -14.08
N GLU A 383 22.03 20.46 -14.43
CA GLU A 383 21.09 21.18 -13.58
C GLU A 383 19.95 20.29 -13.00
N LYS A 384 20.25 19.03 -12.72
CA LYS A 384 19.25 18.07 -12.16
C LYS A 384 18.57 18.58 -10.90
N GLU A 385 19.35 19.26 -10.05
CA GLU A 385 18.82 19.82 -8.80
C GLU A 385 17.78 20.91 -9.07
N LYS A 386 18.01 21.78 -10.06
CA LYS A 386 17.03 22.79 -10.45
C LYS A 386 15.73 22.17 -11.00
N ILE A 387 15.83 21.03 -11.71
CA ILE A 387 14.65 20.28 -12.16
C ILE A 387 13.86 19.77 -10.97
N ASN A 388 14.52 19.21 -9.95
CA ASN A 388 13.86 18.70 -8.75
C ASN A 388 13.17 19.84 -8.00
N VAL A 389 13.86 20.94 -7.76
CA VAL A 389 13.33 22.13 -7.08
C VAL A 389 12.15 22.70 -7.84
N PHE A 390 12.24 22.78 -9.19
CA PHE A 390 11.13 23.22 -10.03
C PHE A 390 9.91 22.31 -9.91
N ALA A 391 10.12 20.98 -9.95
CA ALA A 391 9.05 20.00 -9.83
C ALA A 391 8.36 20.02 -8.46
N GLU A 392 9.13 20.23 -7.38
CA GLU A 392 8.60 20.33 -6.02
C GLU A 392 7.81 21.63 -5.79
N ARG A 393 8.29 22.73 -6.37
CA ARG A 393 7.69 24.05 -6.19
C ARG A 393 6.43 24.25 -7.01
N MET A 394 6.41 23.82 -8.28
CA MET A 394 5.32 24.10 -9.20
C MET A 394 4.08 23.23 -8.91
N LYS A 395 2.98 23.86 -8.54
CA LYS A 395 1.68 23.18 -8.34
C LYS A 395 0.96 22.94 -9.65
N THR A 396 1.61 22.21 -10.56
CA THR A 396 1.07 21.83 -11.87
C THR A 396 1.24 20.32 -12.07
N CYS A 397 0.30 19.67 -12.74
CA CYS A 397 0.31 18.23 -12.97
C CYS A 397 1.26 17.80 -14.10
N ARG A 398 1.65 18.74 -14.96
CA ARG A 398 2.60 18.50 -16.05
C ARG A 398 3.77 19.44 -15.92
N ILE A 399 4.93 18.87 -15.62
CA ILE A 399 6.22 19.55 -15.56
C ILE A 399 7.00 19.16 -16.81
N LEU A 400 7.25 20.11 -17.68
CA LEU A 400 7.92 19.87 -18.96
C LEU A 400 9.34 20.45 -18.95
N VAL A 401 10.31 19.64 -19.36
CA VAL A 401 11.71 20.05 -19.43
C VAL A 401 12.15 20.06 -20.89
N ASN A 402 12.67 21.19 -21.36
CA ASN A 402 13.17 21.39 -22.72
C ASN A 402 12.16 20.97 -23.82
N THR A 403 10.89 21.23 -23.60
CA THR A 403 9.79 20.73 -24.43
C THR A 403 8.77 21.84 -24.67
N PRO A 404 8.30 22.01 -25.93
CA PRO A 404 7.23 22.97 -26.25
C PRO A 404 5.95 22.59 -25.49
N SER A 405 5.41 23.51 -24.68
CA SER A 405 4.37 23.17 -23.70
C SER A 405 3.06 22.68 -24.32
N SER A 406 2.63 23.27 -25.43
CA SER A 406 1.38 22.86 -26.09
C SER A 406 1.43 21.43 -26.58
N HIS A 407 2.51 21.05 -27.25
CA HIS A 407 2.71 19.70 -27.81
C HIS A 407 3.13 18.69 -26.75
N GLY A 408 4.01 19.10 -25.83
CA GLY A 408 4.44 18.24 -24.72
C GLY A 408 3.32 17.92 -23.75
N GLY A 409 2.48 18.90 -23.43
CA GLY A 409 1.39 18.75 -22.46
C GLY A 409 0.29 17.79 -22.90
N ILE A 410 -0.02 17.72 -24.21
CA ILE A 410 -1.01 16.76 -24.72
C ILE A 410 -0.51 15.31 -24.74
N GLY A 411 0.81 15.08 -24.62
CA GLY A 411 1.44 13.75 -24.49
C GLY A 411 1.79 13.10 -25.83
N ASP A 412 2.59 12.03 -25.73
CA ASP A 412 3.00 11.11 -26.82
C ASP A 412 3.75 11.71 -28.04
N LEU A 413 4.04 13.00 -28.02
CA LEU A 413 4.81 13.66 -29.09
C LEU A 413 6.30 13.79 -28.73
N TYR A 414 6.61 14.30 -27.54
CA TYR A 414 7.98 14.49 -27.03
C TYR A 414 8.36 13.53 -25.93
N ASN A 415 7.38 12.90 -25.29
CA ASN A 415 7.56 11.85 -24.31
C ASN A 415 6.50 10.76 -24.52
N PHE A 416 6.92 9.61 -25.05
CA PHE A 416 6.05 8.47 -25.40
C PHE A 416 5.41 7.76 -24.20
N LYS A 417 5.79 8.12 -22.97
CA LYS A 417 5.17 7.59 -21.73
C LYS A 417 4.11 8.52 -21.15
N LEU A 418 4.09 9.78 -21.56
CA LEU A 418 3.00 10.68 -21.19
C LEU A 418 1.80 10.36 -22.09
N ALA A 419 0.70 9.89 -21.48
CA ALA A 419 -0.48 9.47 -22.21
C ALA A 419 -1.05 10.60 -23.09
N PRO A 420 -1.42 10.33 -24.37
CA PRO A 420 -2.02 11.35 -25.23
C PRO A 420 -3.44 11.69 -24.77
N SER A 421 -3.76 12.99 -24.74
CA SER A 421 -5.08 13.46 -24.34
C SER A 421 -5.35 14.88 -24.85
N LEU A 422 -6.64 15.14 -25.12
CA LEU A 422 -7.17 16.50 -25.32
C LEU A 422 -8.00 16.98 -24.12
N THR A 423 -7.89 16.27 -22.98
CA THR A 423 -8.49 16.67 -21.71
C THR A 423 -7.41 16.52 -20.63
N LEU A 424 -6.85 17.65 -20.22
CA LEU A 424 -5.66 17.71 -19.37
C LEU A 424 -6.06 17.95 -17.91
N GLY A 425 -6.15 16.89 -17.11
CA GLY A 425 -6.50 16.99 -15.70
C GLY A 425 -5.55 17.90 -14.91
N CYS A 426 -6.12 18.67 -13.99
CA CYS A 426 -5.38 19.67 -13.20
C CYS A 426 -5.31 19.33 -11.70
N GLY A 427 -5.75 18.14 -11.29
CA GLY A 427 -5.74 17.69 -9.91
C GLY A 427 -6.53 18.59 -8.95
N SER A 428 -6.39 18.34 -7.67
CA SER A 428 -7.06 19.14 -6.63
C SER A 428 -6.62 20.60 -6.62
N TRP A 429 -5.41 20.89 -7.05
CA TRP A 429 -4.93 22.28 -7.21
C TRP A 429 -5.77 23.09 -8.19
N GLY A 430 -6.17 22.48 -9.31
CA GLY A 430 -7.05 23.11 -10.31
C GLY A 430 -8.54 22.83 -10.07
N GLY A 431 -8.93 22.34 -8.89
CA GLY A 431 -10.30 21.98 -8.57
C GLY A 431 -10.82 20.79 -9.40
N ASN A 432 -9.94 19.89 -9.82
CA ASN A 432 -10.26 18.74 -10.67
C ASN A 432 -10.20 17.42 -9.92
N SER A 433 -10.94 16.42 -10.44
CA SER A 433 -10.94 15.04 -9.91
C SER A 433 -9.76 14.20 -10.41
N VAL A 434 -9.03 14.66 -11.41
CA VAL A 434 -7.96 13.92 -12.09
C VAL A 434 -6.72 14.79 -12.24
N SER A 435 -5.54 14.25 -11.86
CA SER A 435 -4.24 14.95 -11.93
C SER A 435 -3.37 14.54 -13.13
N GLU A 436 -3.93 13.81 -14.09
CA GLU A 436 -3.20 13.29 -15.24
C GLU A 436 -3.97 13.52 -16.55
N ASN A 437 -3.34 13.19 -17.67
CA ASN A 437 -3.98 13.21 -18.97
C ASN A 437 -5.12 12.18 -19.02
N VAL A 438 -6.33 12.64 -19.33
CA VAL A 438 -7.53 11.80 -19.30
C VAL A 438 -7.51 10.80 -20.47
N GLY A 439 -7.75 9.54 -20.15
CA GLY A 439 -7.78 8.43 -21.11
C GLY A 439 -8.86 7.40 -20.76
N VAL A 440 -8.81 6.24 -21.39
CA VAL A 440 -9.83 5.17 -21.27
C VAL A 440 -10.08 4.71 -19.83
N LYS A 441 -9.05 4.66 -18.98
CA LYS A 441 -9.19 4.22 -17.59
C LYS A 441 -10.13 5.09 -16.74
N HIS A 442 -10.32 6.36 -17.14
CA HIS A 442 -11.18 7.29 -16.44
C HIS A 442 -12.67 7.14 -16.80
N LEU A 443 -12.96 6.35 -17.83
CA LEU A 443 -14.31 6.06 -18.32
C LEU A 443 -14.71 4.60 -18.11
N LEU A 444 -14.09 3.93 -17.13
CA LEU A 444 -14.39 2.57 -16.73
C LEU A 444 -14.68 2.49 -15.23
N ASN A 445 -15.67 1.71 -14.86
CA ASN A 445 -15.81 1.17 -13.52
C ASN A 445 -15.01 -0.12 -13.42
N ILE A 446 -14.12 -0.18 -12.42
CA ILE A 446 -13.30 -1.37 -12.17
C ILE A 446 -13.85 -2.11 -10.96
N LYS A 447 -14.36 -3.33 -11.20
CA LYS A 447 -14.76 -4.27 -10.15
C LYS A 447 -13.55 -5.12 -9.77
N THR A 448 -13.33 -5.28 -8.48
CA THR A 448 -12.31 -6.21 -7.97
C THR A 448 -13.01 -7.46 -7.48
N VAL A 449 -12.68 -8.61 -8.08
CA VAL A 449 -13.04 -9.93 -7.58
C VAL A 449 -11.86 -10.42 -6.76
N ALA A 450 -12.08 -10.65 -5.48
CA ALA A 450 -11.07 -11.16 -4.56
C ALA A 450 -11.51 -12.55 -4.07
N GLU A 451 -10.77 -13.56 -4.47
CA GLU A 451 -10.97 -14.92 -3.98
C GLU A 451 -10.34 -15.03 -2.58
N ARG A 452 -10.96 -15.80 -1.70
CA ARG A 452 -10.32 -16.16 -0.43
C ARG A 452 -9.06 -16.95 -0.75
N ARG A 453 -7.91 -16.37 -0.40
CA ARG A 453 -6.63 -17.05 -0.41
C ARG A 453 -6.18 -17.17 1.03
N GLU A 454 -6.12 -18.39 1.52
CA GLU A 454 -5.51 -18.67 2.80
C GLU A 454 -4.04 -18.35 2.69
N ASN A 455 -3.56 -17.64 3.68
CA ASN A 455 -2.19 -17.19 3.67
C ASN A 455 -1.26 -18.40 3.63
N MET A 456 -0.18 -18.27 2.93
CA MET A 456 0.88 -19.23 2.94
C MET A 456 1.44 -19.33 4.36
N LEU A 457 1.27 -20.46 4.97
CA LEU A 457 1.92 -20.81 6.21
C LEU A 457 3.33 -21.35 5.89
N TRP A 458 4.24 -21.16 6.81
CA TRP A 458 5.58 -21.71 6.73
C TRP A 458 5.92 -22.44 8.01
N PHE A 459 6.86 -23.37 7.95
CA PHE A 459 7.44 -24.03 9.10
C PHE A 459 8.89 -23.58 9.26
N ARG A 460 9.23 -23.01 10.40
CA ARG A 460 10.59 -22.58 10.76
C ARG A 460 11.07 -23.30 12.00
N ALA A 461 12.31 -23.76 11.94
CA ALA A 461 13.03 -24.41 13.05
C ALA A 461 14.50 -23.96 12.99
N PRO A 462 15.29 -24.17 14.04
CA PRO A 462 16.73 -24.00 13.96
C PRO A 462 17.35 -24.77 12.80
N GLN A 463 18.44 -24.25 12.25
CA GLN A 463 19.16 -24.90 11.14
C GLN A 463 19.61 -26.32 11.52
N LYS A 464 19.96 -26.52 12.77
CA LYS A 464 20.33 -27.83 13.34
C LYS A 464 19.79 -27.99 14.75
N VAL A 465 19.34 -29.21 15.07
CA VAL A 465 18.98 -29.64 16.41
C VAL A 465 19.77 -30.90 16.73
N TYR A 466 20.74 -30.79 17.62
CA TYR A 466 21.46 -31.95 18.16
C TYR A 466 20.65 -32.57 19.29
N ILE A 467 20.49 -33.88 19.24
CA ILE A 467 19.73 -34.65 20.22
C ILE A 467 20.53 -35.88 20.69
N LYS A 468 20.36 -36.30 21.89
CA LYS A 468 20.90 -37.41 22.63
C LYS A 468 21.88 -36.99 23.72
N LYS A 469 21.86 -37.78 24.79
CA LYS A 469 22.84 -37.68 25.88
C LYS A 469 24.27 -37.69 25.33
N GLY A 470 25.07 -36.72 25.72
CA GLY A 470 26.47 -36.63 25.33
C GLY A 470 26.70 -36.00 23.93
N CYS A 471 25.71 -35.39 23.32
CA CYS A 471 25.88 -34.76 22.02
C CYS A 471 26.60 -33.38 22.05
N LEU A 472 26.72 -32.76 23.22
CA LEU A 472 27.32 -31.43 23.37
C LEU A 472 28.71 -31.31 22.74
N PRO A 473 29.71 -32.15 23.04
CA PRO A 473 31.06 -32.00 22.47
C PRO A 473 31.07 -32.11 20.95
N VAL A 474 30.21 -32.95 20.40
CA VAL A 474 30.08 -33.15 18.94
C VAL A 474 29.49 -31.91 18.27
N ALA A 475 28.44 -31.33 18.85
CA ALA A 475 27.81 -30.11 18.34
C ALA A 475 28.77 -28.92 18.41
N LEU A 476 29.49 -28.76 19.52
CA LEU A 476 30.45 -27.65 19.69
C LEU A 476 31.67 -27.77 18.76
N ASP A 477 32.05 -28.99 18.37
CA ASP A 477 33.18 -29.18 17.45
C ASP A 477 32.96 -28.48 16.10
N GLU A 478 31.72 -28.30 15.67
CA GLU A 478 31.39 -27.55 14.45
C GLU A 478 31.79 -26.07 14.52
N LEU A 479 31.87 -25.49 15.70
CA LEU A 479 32.29 -24.09 15.85
C LEU A 479 33.67 -23.85 15.22
N LYS A 480 34.59 -24.82 15.39
CA LYS A 480 35.93 -24.77 14.81
C LYS A 480 36.00 -25.37 13.42
N THR A 481 35.44 -26.57 13.26
CA THR A 481 35.68 -27.39 12.04
C THR A 481 34.84 -26.93 10.83
N VAL A 482 33.67 -26.41 11.06
CA VAL A 482 32.71 -25.97 10.03
C VAL A 482 32.57 -24.46 9.96
N MET A 483 32.43 -23.79 11.10
CA MET A 483 32.03 -22.40 11.16
C MET A 483 33.20 -21.42 11.37
N ASN A 484 34.40 -21.92 11.74
CA ASN A 484 35.61 -21.14 12.00
C ASN A 484 35.39 -20.01 13.03
N LYS A 485 34.59 -20.26 14.07
CA LYS A 485 34.30 -19.29 15.14
C LYS A 485 35.51 -19.11 16.05
N LYS A 486 35.69 -17.91 16.61
CA LYS A 486 36.88 -17.54 17.41
C LYS A 486 36.54 -17.07 18.81
N LYS A 487 35.36 -16.48 19.02
CA LYS A 487 34.98 -15.86 20.27
C LYS A 487 33.56 -16.22 20.67
N VAL A 488 33.42 -16.92 21.78
CA VAL A 488 32.12 -17.36 22.29
C VAL A 488 31.73 -16.56 23.52
N PHE A 489 30.47 -16.06 23.53
CA PHE A 489 29.87 -15.43 24.69
C PHE A 489 28.82 -16.36 25.30
N ILE A 490 28.99 -16.75 26.55
CA ILE A 490 28.09 -17.68 27.26
C ILE A 490 27.13 -16.86 28.11
N VAL A 491 25.84 -17.10 27.98
CA VAL A 491 24.78 -16.50 28.81
C VAL A 491 24.12 -17.59 29.63
N THR A 492 24.08 -17.42 30.96
CA THR A 492 23.52 -18.39 31.89
C THR A 492 23.05 -17.72 33.19
N ASP A 493 22.50 -18.45 34.10
CA ASP A 493 22.20 -17.99 35.47
C ASP A 493 23.31 -18.30 36.47
N ASN A 494 23.25 -17.67 37.64
CA ASN A 494 24.25 -17.86 38.70
C ASN A 494 24.31 -19.27 39.28
N PHE A 495 23.17 -19.97 39.33
CA PHE A 495 23.13 -21.35 39.83
C PHE A 495 23.91 -22.28 38.90
N LEU A 496 23.63 -22.25 37.62
CA LEU A 496 24.31 -23.09 36.65
C LEU A 496 25.81 -22.77 36.55
N TYR A 497 26.16 -21.48 36.56
CA TYR A 497 27.55 -21.06 36.51
C TYR A 497 28.34 -21.54 37.76
N SER A 498 27.82 -21.25 38.95
CA SER A 498 28.49 -21.58 40.22
C SER A 498 28.59 -23.07 40.50
N ASN A 499 27.66 -23.87 39.97
CA ASN A 499 27.67 -25.33 40.12
C ASN A 499 28.38 -26.07 38.95
N GLY A 500 29.08 -25.33 38.09
CA GLY A 500 29.97 -25.92 37.08
C GLY A 500 29.29 -26.48 35.83
N TYR A 501 28.02 -26.15 35.58
CA TYR A 501 27.32 -26.58 34.35
C TYR A 501 27.90 -25.99 33.06
N THR A 502 28.62 -24.87 33.13
CA THR A 502 29.35 -24.30 32.03
C THR A 502 30.64 -25.01 31.68
N LYS A 503 31.18 -25.82 32.64
CA LYS A 503 32.49 -26.46 32.50
C LYS A 503 32.60 -27.38 31.27
N PRO A 504 31.66 -28.25 30.92
CA PRO A 504 31.75 -29.05 29.70
C PRO A 504 31.87 -28.20 28.43
N ILE A 505 31.25 -27.02 28.41
CA ILE A 505 31.33 -26.06 27.31
C ILE A 505 32.72 -25.42 27.29
N THR A 506 33.18 -24.88 28.40
CA THR A 506 34.48 -24.19 28.50
C THR A 506 35.65 -25.13 28.24
N ASP A 507 35.61 -26.37 28.76
CA ASP A 507 36.65 -27.36 28.51
C ASP A 507 36.74 -27.69 26.99
N LYS A 508 35.61 -27.79 26.30
CA LYS A 508 35.60 -28.02 24.86
C LYS A 508 36.09 -26.80 24.07
N LEU A 509 35.75 -25.58 24.51
CA LEU A 509 36.25 -24.36 23.90
C LEU A 509 37.78 -24.21 24.08
N ASP A 510 38.31 -24.56 25.27
CA ASP A 510 39.73 -24.58 25.54
C ASP A 510 40.49 -25.60 24.67
N GLU A 511 39.94 -26.80 24.51
CA GLU A 511 40.46 -27.86 23.61
C GLU A 511 40.54 -27.31 22.16
N MET A 512 39.55 -26.54 21.72
CA MET A 512 39.51 -25.97 20.37
C MET A 512 40.34 -24.70 20.22
N GLY A 513 40.83 -24.08 21.31
CA GLY A 513 41.52 -22.81 21.28
C GLY A 513 40.62 -21.62 20.96
N ILE A 514 39.35 -21.68 21.33
CA ILE A 514 38.34 -20.61 21.12
C ILE A 514 38.26 -19.78 22.39
N SER A 515 38.44 -18.47 22.28
CA SER A 515 38.29 -17.54 23.40
C SER A 515 36.83 -17.42 23.83
N TYR A 516 36.61 -17.32 25.15
CA TYR A 516 35.25 -17.15 25.65
C TYR A 516 35.19 -16.21 26.85
N THR A 517 33.97 -15.73 27.11
CA THR A 517 33.61 -15.05 28.36
C THR A 517 32.16 -15.41 28.70
N ALA A 518 31.73 -15.15 29.95
CA ALA A 518 30.40 -15.51 30.38
C ALA A 518 29.70 -14.33 31.07
N PHE A 519 28.39 -14.24 30.89
CA PHE A 519 27.43 -13.45 31.64
C PHE A 519 26.54 -14.43 32.40
N TRP A 520 26.58 -14.40 33.73
CA TRP A 520 25.89 -15.39 34.58
C TRP A 520 24.91 -14.77 35.56
N ASP A 521 24.54 -13.51 35.37
CA ASP A 521 23.65 -12.76 36.26
C ASP A 521 22.25 -12.64 35.69
N VAL A 522 21.75 -13.75 35.09
CA VAL A 522 20.38 -13.78 34.60
C VAL A 522 19.45 -14.22 35.72
N GLU A 523 18.47 -13.38 36.03
CA GLU A 523 17.43 -13.66 37.02
C GLU A 523 16.30 -14.59 36.47
N PRO A 524 15.50 -15.25 37.32
CA PRO A 524 14.39 -16.10 36.88
C PRO A 524 13.34 -15.39 36.00
N ASP A 525 13.13 -14.11 36.24
CA ASP A 525 12.31 -13.22 35.38
C ASP A 525 13.23 -12.17 34.76
N PRO A 526 13.81 -12.43 33.58
CA PRO A 526 14.86 -11.58 33.03
C PRO A 526 14.35 -10.18 32.71
N THR A 527 15.15 -9.19 33.15
CA THR A 527 14.80 -7.79 32.96
C THR A 527 15.49 -7.18 31.74
N LEU A 528 14.91 -6.11 31.23
CA LEU A 528 15.51 -5.34 30.14
C LEU A 528 16.88 -4.74 30.56
N ALA A 529 17.03 -4.35 31.84
CA ALA A 529 18.30 -3.86 32.37
C ALA A 529 19.39 -4.93 32.34
N SER A 530 19.08 -6.18 32.75
CA SER A 530 19.98 -7.31 32.66
C SER A 530 20.40 -7.61 31.22
N ALA A 531 19.44 -7.59 30.28
CA ALA A 531 19.74 -7.78 28.87
C ALA A 531 20.66 -6.68 28.29
N LYS A 532 20.45 -5.43 28.67
CA LYS A 532 21.31 -4.30 28.28
C LYS A 532 22.73 -4.44 28.86
N ALA A 533 22.86 -4.89 30.09
CA ALA A 533 24.16 -5.13 30.73
C ALA A 533 24.95 -6.22 30.00
N GLY A 534 24.30 -7.34 29.67
CA GLY A 534 24.93 -8.40 28.89
C GLY A 534 25.32 -7.95 27.47
N ALA A 535 24.47 -7.19 26.78
CA ALA A 535 24.77 -6.65 25.46
C ALA A 535 25.97 -5.68 25.50
N ALA A 536 26.11 -4.87 26.54
CA ALA A 536 27.27 -3.98 26.71
C ALA A 536 28.60 -4.76 26.85
N LEU A 537 28.57 -5.90 27.55
CA LEU A 537 29.73 -6.80 27.62
C LEU A 537 30.01 -7.46 26.26
N MET A 538 28.98 -7.83 25.49
CA MET A 538 29.14 -8.34 24.12
C MET A 538 29.78 -7.29 23.21
N GLN A 539 29.40 -6.01 23.31
CA GLN A 539 30.01 -4.92 22.53
C GLN A 539 31.52 -4.79 22.82
N SER A 540 31.92 -5.01 24.04
CA SER A 540 33.35 -4.97 24.46
C SER A 540 34.11 -6.21 23.99
N PHE A 541 33.56 -7.40 24.15
CA PHE A 541 34.20 -8.67 23.82
C PHE A 541 34.15 -9.00 22.32
N LYS A 542 33.11 -8.56 21.62
CA LYS A 542 32.83 -8.79 20.19
C LYS A 542 32.79 -10.29 19.83
N PRO A 543 31.84 -11.05 20.38
CA PRO A 543 31.70 -12.47 20.07
C PRO A 543 31.22 -12.67 18.62
N ASP A 544 31.63 -13.79 18.02
CA ASP A 544 31.10 -14.30 16.75
C ASP A 544 30.17 -15.54 16.94
N CYS A 545 30.00 -15.96 18.21
CA CYS A 545 29.03 -16.94 18.62
C CYS A 545 28.52 -16.64 20.04
N ILE A 546 27.21 -16.87 20.25
CA ILE A 546 26.56 -16.76 21.57
C ILE A 546 26.04 -18.15 21.93
N ILE A 547 26.30 -18.60 23.15
CA ILE A 547 25.75 -19.84 23.72
C ILE A 547 24.84 -19.45 24.89
N ALA A 548 23.54 -19.71 24.78
CA ALA A 548 22.61 -19.59 25.90
C ALA A 548 22.45 -20.96 26.58
N LEU A 549 22.88 -21.08 27.85
CA LEU A 549 22.73 -22.28 28.65
C LEU A 549 21.75 -22.03 29.79
N GLY A 550 20.63 -22.73 29.82
CA GLY A 550 19.69 -22.60 30.94
C GLY A 550 18.25 -22.96 30.60
N GLY A 551 17.34 -22.48 31.42
CA GLY A 551 15.90 -22.51 31.15
C GLY A 551 15.48 -21.36 30.22
N GLY A 552 14.15 -21.17 30.10
CA GLY A 552 13.60 -20.08 29.26
C GLY A 552 14.18 -18.71 29.58
N SER A 553 14.34 -18.37 30.88
CA SER A 553 14.88 -17.06 31.31
C SER A 553 16.26 -16.74 30.74
N ALA A 554 17.19 -17.68 30.82
CA ALA A 554 18.56 -17.50 30.30
C ALA A 554 18.54 -17.36 28.75
N MET A 555 17.71 -18.16 28.06
CA MET A 555 17.60 -18.13 26.62
C MET A 555 16.90 -16.84 26.13
N ASP A 556 15.85 -16.40 26.79
CA ASP A 556 15.12 -15.21 26.47
C ASP A 556 15.97 -13.94 26.66
N ALA A 557 16.69 -13.86 27.81
CA ALA A 557 17.69 -12.80 28.05
C ALA A 557 18.75 -12.79 26.95
N ALA A 558 19.31 -13.94 26.60
CA ALA A 558 20.34 -14.07 25.59
C ALA A 558 19.85 -13.63 24.18
N LYS A 559 18.62 -13.94 23.82
CA LYS A 559 18.01 -13.48 22.56
C LYS A 559 17.93 -11.95 22.49
N ILE A 560 17.52 -11.31 23.55
CA ILE A 560 17.46 -9.85 23.60
C ILE A 560 18.86 -9.23 23.65
N MET A 561 19.80 -9.82 24.41
CA MET A 561 21.20 -9.42 24.36
C MET A 561 21.76 -9.51 22.94
N TRP A 562 21.44 -10.57 22.22
CA TRP A 562 21.84 -10.77 20.82
C TRP A 562 21.32 -9.66 19.91
N VAL A 563 20.02 -9.30 20.00
CA VAL A 563 19.46 -8.18 19.25
C VAL A 563 20.19 -6.88 19.57
N LEU A 564 20.34 -6.53 20.85
CA LEU A 564 20.97 -5.28 21.26
C LEU A 564 22.48 -5.25 20.92
N TYR A 565 23.13 -6.40 20.81
CA TYR A 565 24.50 -6.52 20.34
C TYR A 565 24.64 -6.29 18.83
N GLU A 566 23.81 -6.94 18.03
CA GLU A 566 23.87 -6.78 16.57
C GLU A 566 23.30 -5.45 16.11
N HIS A 567 22.24 -4.99 16.77
CA HIS A 567 21.44 -3.81 16.42
C HIS A 567 21.21 -2.91 17.64
N PRO A 568 22.23 -2.18 18.11
CA PRO A 568 22.10 -1.30 19.27
C PRO A 568 21.11 -0.14 19.07
N GLU A 569 20.74 0.16 17.81
CA GLU A 569 19.72 1.13 17.43
C GLU A 569 18.28 0.63 17.61
N ALA A 570 18.06 -0.68 17.80
CA ALA A 570 16.73 -1.25 17.92
C ALA A 570 16.02 -0.79 19.20
N ASP A 571 14.83 -0.24 19.08
CA ASP A 571 14.00 0.16 20.20
C ASP A 571 13.20 -1.03 20.76
N PHE A 572 13.28 -1.21 22.08
CA PHE A 572 12.61 -2.32 22.75
C PHE A 572 11.08 -2.22 22.64
N MET A 573 10.51 -1.02 22.80
CA MET A 573 9.07 -0.83 22.78
C MET A 573 8.48 -1.06 21.39
N ASP A 574 9.22 -0.70 20.34
CA ASP A 574 8.85 -1.00 18.96
C ASP A 574 8.83 -2.52 18.70
N MET A 575 9.86 -3.25 19.22
CA MET A 575 9.90 -4.71 19.12
C MET A 575 8.78 -5.39 19.90
N ALA A 576 8.35 -4.81 21.02
CA ALA A 576 7.30 -5.32 21.90
C ALA A 576 5.87 -5.00 21.42
N MET A 577 5.72 -4.22 20.34
CA MET A 577 4.39 -3.90 19.78
C MET A 577 3.63 -5.17 19.39
N ARG A 578 2.39 -5.26 19.87
CA ARG A 578 1.47 -6.34 19.49
C ARG A 578 1.16 -6.29 18.00
N PHE A 579 1.03 -7.44 17.39
CA PHE A 579 0.61 -7.61 16.00
C PHE A 579 -0.53 -8.65 15.91
N ILE A 580 -1.33 -8.58 14.86
CA ILE A 580 -2.35 -9.59 14.55
C ILE A 580 -1.73 -10.69 13.70
N ASP A 581 -0.92 -10.33 12.71
CA ASP A 581 -0.23 -11.25 11.82
C ASP A 581 1.27 -10.90 11.81
N ILE A 582 2.13 -11.85 12.19
CA ILE A 582 3.58 -11.66 12.23
C ILE A 582 4.18 -11.20 10.89
N ARG A 583 3.49 -11.47 9.78
CA ARG A 583 3.91 -11.06 8.42
C ARG A 583 3.55 -9.62 8.08
N LYS A 584 2.71 -8.95 8.88
CA LYS A 584 2.14 -7.61 8.62
C LYS A 584 2.28 -6.71 9.83
N ARG A 585 3.50 -6.62 10.36
CA ARG A 585 3.82 -5.78 11.52
C ARG A 585 4.08 -4.34 11.10
N ILE A 586 3.82 -3.40 12.00
CA ILE A 586 4.26 -2.00 11.85
C ILE A 586 5.78 -1.93 11.96
N TYR A 587 6.35 -2.58 12.98
CA TYR A 587 7.79 -2.63 13.18
C TYR A 587 8.39 -3.84 12.45
N THR A 588 9.39 -3.60 11.62
CA THR A 588 10.18 -4.67 10.98
C THR A 588 11.35 -5.00 11.87
N PHE A 589 11.40 -6.24 12.35
CA PHE A 589 12.51 -6.74 13.17
C PHE A 589 13.82 -6.72 12.37
N PRO A 590 14.95 -6.29 12.96
CA PRO A 590 16.22 -6.29 12.25
C PRO A 590 16.66 -7.73 11.94
N LYS A 591 17.40 -7.90 10.84
CA LYS A 591 17.92 -9.20 10.45
C LYS A 591 19.03 -9.64 11.39
N MET A 592 18.90 -10.86 11.93
CA MET A 592 19.81 -11.40 12.93
C MET A 592 20.81 -12.41 12.35
N GLY A 593 21.91 -12.63 13.08
CA GLY A 593 22.91 -13.66 12.78
C GLY A 593 24.05 -13.18 11.88
N GLU A 594 24.19 -11.90 11.64
CA GLU A 594 25.30 -11.35 10.83
C GLU A 594 26.59 -11.23 11.63
N LYS A 595 26.50 -10.84 12.92
CA LYS A 595 27.67 -10.71 13.81
C LYS A 595 27.95 -11.99 14.61
N ALA A 596 26.91 -12.64 15.11
CA ALA A 596 27.05 -13.78 15.99
C ALA A 596 26.08 -14.91 15.69
N TYR A 597 26.58 -16.13 15.64
CA TYR A 597 25.79 -17.37 15.55
C TYR A 597 25.22 -17.71 16.93
N PHE A 598 23.92 -18.03 17.01
CA PHE A 598 23.23 -18.25 18.28
C PHE A 598 22.96 -19.76 18.51
N ILE A 599 23.45 -20.24 19.63
CA ILE A 599 23.23 -21.64 20.08
C ILE A 599 22.46 -21.61 21.38
N ALA A 600 21.43 -22.45 21.50
CA ALA A 600 20.63 -22.62 22.70
C ALA A 600 20.78 -24.04 23.27
N ILE A 601 21.01 -24.14 24.57
CA ILE A 601 21.21 -25.38 25.30
C ILE A 601 20.25 -25.40 26.50
N PRO A 602 19.10 -26.11 26.43
CA PRO A 602 18.12 -26.11 27.49
C PRO A 602 18.58 -27.01 28.68
N THR A 603 18.24 -26.56 29.89
CA THR A 603 18.43 -27.32 31.13
C THR A 603 17.11 -27.74 31.80
N SER A 604 15.98 -27.28 31.22
CA SER A 604 14.61 -27.65 31.60
C SER A 604 13.87 -28.22 30.42
N ALA A 605 12.98 -29.17 30.65
CA ALA A 605 12.17 -29.80 29.60
C ALA A 605 10.74 -29.23 29.64
N GLY A 606 10.57 -28.00 29.15
CA GLY A 606 9.27 -27.30 29.18
C GLY A 606 9.13 -26.20 28.17
N THR A 607 9.86 -25.11 28.31
CA THR A 607 9.64 -23.86 27.58
C THR A 607 9.83 -23.94 26.07
N GLY A 608 10.67 -24.85 25.58
CA GLY A 608 11.00 -24.94 24.15
C GLY A 608 11.71 -23.71 23.57
N SER A 609 12.23 -22.81 24.43
CA SER A 609 12.82 -21.53 23.96
C SER A 609 14.02 -21.75 23.02
N GLU A 610 14.67 -22.91 23.11
CA GLU A 610 15.77 -23.30 22.21
C GLU A 610 15.38 -23.48 20.75
N VAL A 611 14.08 -23.62 20.46
CA VAL A 611 13.55 -23.81 19.10
C VAL A 611 12.43 -22.84 18.77
N THR A 612 12.26 -21.76 19.54
CA THR A 612 11.17 -20.81 19.36
C THR A 612 11.64 -19.38 19.00
N PRO A 613 10.82 -18.63 18.28
CA PRO A 613 11.08 -17.25 17.93
C PRO A 613 10.61 -16.26 19.01
N PHE A 614 10.43 -16.71 20.25
CA PHE A 614 9.87 -15.91 21.34
C PHE A 614 10.94 -15.58 22.39
N ALA A 615 10.75 -14.42 23.05
CA ALA A 615 11.47 -14.05 24.26
C ALA A 615 10.56 -13.21 25.16
N VAL A 616 10.46 -13.59 26.44
CA VAL A 616 9.69 -12.84 27.43
C VAL A 616 10.64 -12.04 28.30
N ILE A 617 10.48 -10.71 28.28
CA ILE A 617 11.33 -9.77 29.05
C ILE A 617 10.45 -8.89 29.93
N THR A 618 10.88 -8.67 31.15
CA THR A 618 10.23 -7.77 32.12
C THR A 618 10.85 -6.36 32.00
N ASP A 619 10.03 -5.36 31.78
CA ASP A 619 10.44 -3.96 31.98
C ASP A 619 10.39 -3.68 33.49
N GLU A 620 11.55 -3.54 34.10
CA GLU A 620 11.71 -3.32 35.52
C GLU A 620 11.08 -2.00 36.03
N LYS A 621 10.84 -1.02 35.14
CA LYS A 621 10.23 0.27 35.48
C LYS A 621 8.73 0.15 35.68
N THR A 622 8.10 -0.67 34.87
CA THR A 622 6.64 -0.83 34.85
C THR A 622 6.18 -2.14 35.49
N GLY A 623 7.09 -3.11 35.66
CA GLY A 623 6.77 -4.48 36.11
C GLY A 623 6.04 -5.32 35.04
N VAL A 624 5.87 -4.80 33.83
CA VAL A 624 5.14 -5.48 32.78
C VAL A 624 6.04 -6.46 32.04
N LYS A 625 5.51 -7.67 31.81
CA LYS A 625 6.16 -8.69 30.97
C LYS A 625 5.72 -8.54 29.52
N TYR A 626 6.70 -8.40 28.65
CA TYR A 626 6.50 -8.28 27.21
C TYR A 626 6.94 -9.54 26.48
N PRO A 627 6.01 -10.30 25.89
CA PRO A 627 6.35 -11.39 24.99
C PRO A 627 6.73 -10.85 23.62
N LEU A 628 8.02 -10.82 23.31
CA LEU A 628 8.52 -10.50 21.98
C LEU A 628 8.43 -11.75 21.10
N ALA A 629 7.98 -11.55 19.85
CA ALA A 629 7.82 -12.65 18.91
C ALA A 629 8.28 -12.21 17.51
N ASP A 630 9.36 -12.80 17.04
CA ASP A 630 9.81 -12.65 15.65
C ASP A 630 10.73 -13.81 15.27
N TYR A 631 10.62 -14.32 14.05
CA TYR A 631 11.47 -15.43 13.59
C TYR A 631 12.96 -15.09 13.53
N GLU A 632 13.33 -13.82 13.57
CA GLU A 632 14.73 -13.39 13.72
C GLU A 632 15.31 -13.74 15.09
N LEU A 633 14.48 -13.99 16.13
CA LEU A 633 14.90 -14.48 17.45
C LEU A 633 15.10 -15.99 17.51
N LEU A 634 14.79 -16.73 16.45
CA LEU A 634 14.96 -18.18 16.41
C LEU A 634 16.44 -18.54 16.48
N PRO A 635 16.85 -19.40 17.44
CA PRO A 635 18.23 -19.86 17.52
C PRO A 635 18.70 -20.53 16.22
N ASN A 636 19.96 -20.37 15.88
CA ASN A 636 20.54 -21.04 14.71
C ASN A 636 20.74 -22.53 14.96
N MET A 637 21.13 -22.91 16.21
CA MET A 637 21.34 -24.27 16.61
C MET A 637 20.78 -24.53 18.03
N ALA A 638 20.14 -25.66 18.22
CA ALA A 638 19.74 -26.16 19.54
C ALA A 638 20.53 -27.45 19.89
N ILE A 639 20.95 -27.59 21.14
CA ILE A 639 21.67 -28.78 21.63
C ILE A 639 20.90 -29.37 22.80
N ILE A 640 20.23 -30.47 22.56
CA ILE A 640 19.37 -31.16 23.51
C ILE A 640 20.14 -32.34 24.12
N ASP A 641 20.92 -32.03 25.14
CA ASP A 641 21.72 -33.04 25.85
C ASP A 641 21.11 -33.38 27.22
N ALA A 642 20.68 -34.62 27.39
CA ALA A 642 20.01 -35.09 28.61
C ALA A 642 20.85 -34.91 29.87
N ASP A 643 22.18 -34.83 29.77
CA ASP A 643 23.05 -34.60 30.92
C ASP A 643 22.74 -33.28 31.65
N TYR A 644 22.30 -32.27 30.94
CA TYR A 644 21.87 -31.00 31.50
C TYR A 644 20.50 -31.04 32.21
N HIS A 645 19.72 -32.10 32.04
CA HIS A 645 18.38 -32.24 32.59
C HIS A 645 18.36 -33.16 33.82
N MET A 646 19.43 -33.93 34.07
CA MET A 646 19.46 -34.97 35.11
C MET A 646 19.27 -34.42 36.54
N SER A 647 19.75 -33.21 36.80
CA SER A 647 19.68 -32.61 38.12
C SER A 647 18.43 -31.78 38.39
N ALA A 648 17.51 -31.67 37.45
CA ALA A 648 16.30 -30.86 37.60
C ALA A 648 15.47 -31.37 38.79
N PRO A 649 15.11 -30.49 39.77
CA PRO A 649 14.30 -30.86 40.91
C PRO A 649 12.88 -31.23 40.54
N LYS A 650 12.19 -32.00 41.38
CA LYS A 650 10.83 -32.48 41.17
C LYS A 650 9.84 -31.35 40.82
N GLY A 651 9.89 -30.24 41.54
CA GLY A 651 9.00 -29.09 41.27
C GLY A 651 9.21 -28.49 39.90
N LEU A 652 10.46 -28.32 39.48
CA LEU A 652 10.77 -27.84 38.12
C LEU A 652 10.34 -28.86 37.06
N THR A 653 10.58 -30.15 37.28
CA THR A 653 10.18 -31.21 36.37
C THR A 653 8.66 -31.25 36.17
N ALA A 654 7.87 -31.11 37.24
CA ALA A 654 6.42 -31.05 37.19
C ALA A 654 5.92 -29.82 36.42
N ALA A 655 6.38 -28.63 36.82
CA ALA A 655 5.95 -27.38 36.20
C ALA A 655 6.32 -27.35 34.71
N SER A 656 7.56 -27.62 34.33
CA SER A 656 8.01 -27.60 32.94
C SER A 656 7.36 -28.70 32.10
N GLY A 657 7.11 -29.90 32.68
CA GLY A 657 6.46 -30.99 31.96
C GLY A 657 4.99 -30.66 31.62
N ILE A 658 4.23 -30.06 32.54
CA ILE A 658 2.85 -29.64 32.28
C ILE A 658 2.82 -28.40 31.35
N ASP A 659 3.82 -27.56 31.41
CA ASP A 659 4.00 -26.47 30.44
C ASP A 659 4.12 -27.01 29.00
N ALA A 660 4.93 -28.04 28.80
CA ALA A 660 5.05 -28.72 27.50
C ALA A 660 3.73 -29.40 27.05
N VAL A 661 2.93 -29.96 28.00
CA VAL A 661 1.57 -30.43 27.69
C VAL A 661 0.71 -29.27 27.15
N THR A 662 0.73 -28.12 27.82
CA THR A 662 -0.05 -26.94 27.45
C THR A 662 0.37 -26.41 26.08
N HIS A 663 1.69 -26.33 25.84
CA HIS A 663 2.25 -25.97 24.54
C HIS A 663 1.71 -26.86 23.42
N ALA A 664 1.76 -28.17 23.60
CA ALA A 664 1.32 -29.11 22.59
C ALA A 664 -0.19 -29.08 22.38
N VAL A 665 -1.01 -28.95 23.44
CA VAL A 665 -2.48 -28.86 23.35
C VAL A 665 -2.91 -27.58 22.67
N GLU A 666 -2.34 -26.43 23.06
CA GLU A 666 -2.67 -25.15 22.43
C GLU A 666 -2.19 -25.08 20.98
N ALA A 667 -0.98 -25.53 20.67
CA ALA A 667 -0.47 -25.59 19.31
C ALA A 667 -1.34 -26.48 18.39
N TYR A 668 -1.83 -27.62 18.91
CA TYR A 668 -2.71 -28.50 18.15
C TYR A 668 -4.08 -27.88 17.87
N ALA A 669 -4.61 -27.11 18.80
CA ALA A 669 -5.90 -26.45 18.68
C ALA A 669 -5.84 -25.05 18.03
N ALA A 670 -4.64 -24.46 17.87
CA ALA A 670 -4.46 -23.10 17.37
C ALA A 670 -4.91 -22.94 15.92
N MET A 671 -5.34 -21.73 15.57
CA MET A 671 -5.79 -21.43 14.20
C MET A 671 -4.71 -21.55 13.13
N LEU A 672 -3.44 -21.48 13.50
CA LEU A 672 -2.30 -21.63 12.60
C LEU A 672 -1.73 -23.05 12.58
N ALA A 673 -2.41 -24.04 13.17
CA ALA A 673 -2.00 -25.44 13.17
C ALA A 673 -1.90 -25.99 11.74
N THR A 674 -0.92 -26.85 11.52
CA THR A 674 -0.65 -27.52 10.24
C THR A 674 -0.31 -28.99 10.48
N ASP A 675 -0.34 -29.84 9.45
CA ASP A 675 0.07 -31.23 9.55
C ASP A 675 1.47 -31.41 10.17
N TYR A 676 2.37 -30.44 9.94
CA TYR A 676 3.71 -30.43 10.53
C TYR A 676 3.66 -30.18 12.03
N THR A 677 2.95 -29.17 12.49
CA THR A 677 2.82 -28.82 13.90
C THR A 677 2.00 -29.85 14.65
N ASP A 678 0.96 -30.40 14.02
CA ASP A 678 0.12 -31.47 14.58
C ASP A 678 0.90 -32.73 14.89
N SER A 679 1.73 -33.17 13.94
CA SER A 679 2.58 -34.35 14.13
C SER A 679 3.53 -34.20 15.29
N LEU A 680 4.13 -33.01 15.48
CA LEU A 680 5.02 -32.68 16.58
C LEU A 680 4.27 -32.60 17.92
N ALA A 681 3.11 -31.95 17.94
CA ALA A 681 2.29 -31.77 19.13
C ALA A 681 1.78 -33.13 19.66
N LEU A 682 1.18 -33.96 18.79
CA LEU A 682 0.70 -35.27 19.14
C LEU A 682 1.85 -36.21 19.62
N GLY A 683 2.99 -36.18 18.90
CA GLY A 683 4.18 -36.92 19.29
C GLY A 683 4.72 -36.52 20.67
N ALA A 684 4.73 -35.19 20.93
CA ALA A 684 5.13 -34.65 22.23
C ALA A 684 4.19 -35.12 23.35
N LEU A 685 2.86 -35.01 23.17
CA LEU A 685 1.87 -35.44 24.16
C LEU A 685 2.00 -36.90 24.52
N LYS A 686 2.13 -37.78 23.54
CA LYS A 686 2.32 -39.23 23.79
C LYS A 686 3.53 -39.48 24.67
N VAL A 687 4.66 -38.88 24.39
CA VAL A 687 5.89 -39.01 25.15
C VAL A 687 5.73 -38.43 26.56
N ILE A 688 5.13 -37.28 26.72
CA ILE A 688 4.99 -36.61 28.02
C ILE A 688 4.08 -37.42 28.93
N PHE A 689 2.93 -37.93 28.47
CA PHE A 689 2.03 -38.71 29.28
C PHE A 689 2.66 -40.02 29.78
N GLU A 690 3.58 -40.58 29.01
CA GLU A 690 4.31 -41.81 29.40
C GLU A 690 5.48 -41.50 30.33
N TYR A 691 6.29 -40.52 30.04
CA TYR A 691 7.60 -40.31 30.67
C TYR A 691 7.65 -39.24 31.76
N LEU A 692 6.71 -38.28 31.81
CA LEU A 692 6.73 -37.23 32.84
C LEU A 692 6.59 -37.80 34.27
N PRO A 693 5.70 -38.75 34.56
CA PRO A 693 5.67 -39.36 35.90
C PRO A 693 6.98 -40.03 36.26
N ARG A 694 7.62 -40.74 35.32
CA ARG A 694 8.93 -41.37 35.53
C ARG A 694 10.04 -40.35 35.82
N ALA A 695 10.07 -39.27 35.02
CA ALA A 695 11.05 -38.20 35.20
C ALA A 695 10.83 -37.45 36.52
N TYR A 696 9.59 -37.31 36.98
CA TYR A 696 9.25 -36.72 38.27
C TYR A 696 9.70 -37.62 39.46
N GLU A 697 9.41 -38.92 39.39
CA GLU A 697 9.75 -39.84 40.47
C GLU A 697 11.25 -40.14 40.55
N ASN A 698 11.89 -40.46 39.42
CA ASN A 698 13.24 -41.02 39.39
C ASN A 698 14.19 -40.23 38.47
N GLY A 699 13.91 -38.98 38.16
CA GLY A 699 14.62 -38.20 37.13
C GLY A 699 16.12 -38.03 37.28
N GLN A 700 16.66 -38.16 38.54
CA GLN A 700 18.11 -38.12 38.77
C GLN A 700 18.83 -39.37 38.27
N THR A 701 18.14 -40.51 38.09
CA THR A 701 18.71 -41.79 37.68
C THR A 701 18.10 -42.37 36.42
N ASP A 702 16.88 -41.95 36.05
CA ASP A 702 16.17 -42.36 34.84
C ASP A 702 16.58 -41.50 33.63
N VAL A 703 17.71 -41.89 33.04
CA VAL A 703 18.26 -41.18 31.88
C VAL A 703 17.30 -41.19 30.69
N GLU A 704 16.61 -42.31 30.45
CA GLU A 704 15.66 -42.44 29.36
C GLU A 704 14.50 -41.46 29.54
N ALA A 705 13.91 -41.37 30.71
CA ALA A 705 12.83 -40.44 30.97
C ALA A 705 13.25 -38.97 30.78
N ARG A 706 14.47 -38.62 31.22
CA ARG A 706 15.00 -37.26 30.99
C ARG A 706 15.22 -36.95 29.50
N GLU A 707 15.81 -37.87 28.74
CA GLU A 707 16.04 -37.71 27.32
C GLU A 707 14.71 -37.60 26.57
N LYS A 708 13.73 -38.44 26.89
CA LYS A 708 12.39 -38.40 26.28
C LYS A 708 11.66 -37.10 26.59
N MET A 709 11.70 -36.64 27.85
CA MET A 709 11.08 -35.37 28.23
C MET A 709 11.74 -34.17 27.56
N ALA A 710 13.07 -34.14 27.46
CA ALA A 710 13.78 -33.07 26.74
C ALA A 710 13.39 -33.05 25.29
N ASN A 711 13.33 -34.18 24.58
CA ASN A 711 12.91 -34.27 23.20
C ASN A 711 11.45 -33.86 23.03
N ALA A 712 10.54 -34.27 23.90
CA ALA A 712 9.14 -33.92 23.84
C ALA A 712 8.90 -32.42 24.04
N ALA A 713 9.60 -31.79 24.98
CA ALA A 713 9.54 -30.34 25.17
C ALA A 713 10.01 -29.56 23.92
N THR A 714 11.10 -30.01 23.28
CA THR A 714 11.59 -29.43 22.01
C THR A 714 10.58 -29.62 20.87
N MET A 715 9.95 -30.81 20.76
CA MET A 715 8.89 -31.08 19.78
C MET A 715 7.68 -30.14 19.99
N ALA A 716 7.21 -30.00 21.22
CA ALA A 716 6.13 -29.07 21.58
C ALA A 716 6.54 -27.62 21.27
N GLY A 717 7.82 -27.28 21.54
CA GLY A 717 8.42 -25.99 21.19
C GLY A 717 8.35 -25.68 19.68
N MET A 718 8.77 -26.64 18.84
CA MET A 718 8.68 -26.50 17.38
C MET A 718 7.23 -26.39 16.90
N ALA A 719 6.30 -27.11 17.55
CA ALA A 719 4.88 -27.02 17.19
C ALA A 719 4.34 -25.61 17.45
N PHE A 720 4.46 -25.08 18.66
CA PHE A 720 3.90 -23.77 18.96
C PHE A 720 4.71 -22.61 18.37
N ALA A 721 5.99 -22.78 18.10
CA ALA A 721 6.77 -21.77 17.36
C ALA A 721 6.14 -21.43 15.99
N ASN A 722 5.42 -22.36 15.39
CA ASN A 722 4.82 -22.23 14.07
C ASN A 722 3.28 -22.12 14.12
N ALA A 723 2.61 -22.81 15.08
CA ALA A 723 1.15 -22.72 15.26
C ALA A 723 0.72 -21.59 16.20
N PHE A 724 1.64 -21.01 16.97
CA PHE A 724 1.39 -20.12 18.09
C PHE A 724 0.68 -20.81 19.27
N LEU A 725 0.29 -20.03 20.25
CA LEU A 725 -0.38 -20.44 21.48
C LEU A 725 -1.79 -19.85 21.55
N GLY A 726 -2.43 -19.91 22.69
CA GLY A 726 -3.78 -19.44 22.91
C GLY A 726 -3.98 -18.69 24.21
N VAL A 727 -5.22 -18.59 24.62
CA VAL A 727 -5.65 -17.81 25.79
C VAL A 727 -5.15 -18.40 27.12
N CYS A 728 -4.79 -19.70 27.16
CA CYS A 728 -4.20 -20.30 28.37
C CYS A 728 -2.88 -19.62 28.73
N HIS A 729 -1.97 -19.48 27.77
CA HIS A 729 -0.71 -18.78 27.97
C HIS A 729 -0.92 -17.30 28.29
N SER A 730 -1.84 -16.64 27.61
CA SER A 730 -2.18 -15.23 27.90
C SER A 730 -2.63 -15.03 29.35
N MET A 731 -3.48 -15.90 29.85
CA MET A 731 -3.94 -15.88 31.23
C MET A 731 -2.83 -16.26 32.21
N ALA A 732 -2.02 -17.28 31.89
CA ALA A 732 -0.93 -17.73 32.71
C ALA A 732 0.18 -16.68 32.89
N HIS A 733 0.50 -15.90 31.86
CA HIS A 733 1.44 -14.78 31.94
C HIS A 733 1.01 -13.78 33.03
N LYS A 734 -0.27 -13.46 33.12
CA LYS A 734 -0.78 -12.46 34.08
C LYS A 734 -0.90 -13.08 35.47
N LEU A 735 -1.39 -14.31 35.56
CA LEU A 735 -1.44 -15.03 36.84
C LEU A 735 -0.05 -15.15 37.48
N GLY A 736 0.98 -15.48 36.65
CA GLY A 736 2.37 -15.54 37.09
C GLY A 736 2.94 -14.16 37.49
N ALA A 737 2.63 -13.13 36.73
CA ALA A 737 3.13 -11.76 36.98
C ALA A 737 2.54 -11.17 38.28
N PHE A 738 1.23 -11.31 38.51
CA PHE A 738 0.53 -10.70 39.66
C PHE A 738 0.65 -11.50 40.94
N HIS A 739 0.76 -12.84 40.87
CA HIS A 739 0.73 -13.72 42.04
C HIS A 739 1.97 -14.60 42.17
N HIS A 740 3.01 -14.34 41.37
CA HIS A 740 4.33 -15.01 41.46
C HIS A 740 4.29 -16.55 41.37
N LEU A 741 3.28 -17.08 40.64
CA LEU A 741 3.23 -18.51 40.38
C LEU A 741 4.23 -18.87 39.26
N PRO A 742 4.94 -20.01 39.39
CA PRO A 742 5.74 -20.51 38.26
C PRO A 742 4.89 -20.69 37.01
N HIS A 743 5.45 -20.33 35.87
CA HIS A 743 4.72 -20.27 34.60
C HIS A 743 4.00 -21.58 34.26
N GLY A 744 4.67 -22.72 34.32
CA GLY A 744 4.05 -24.02 34.05
C GLY A 744 2.97 -24.42 35.08
N VAL A 745 3.07 -23.94 36.33
CA VAL A 745 1.99 -24.10 37.30
C VAL A 745 0.77 -23.26 36.94
N ALA A 746 0.99 -22.02 36.56
CA ALA A 746 -0.10 -21.14 36.07
C ALA A 746 -0.84 -21.74 34.86
N ASN A 747 -0.10 -22.27 33.89
CA ASN A 747 -0.68 -22.99 32.76
C ASN A 747 -1.46 -24.24 33.20
N ALA A 748 -0.91 -25.02 34.12
CA ALA A 748 -1.56 -26.23 34.65
C ALA A 748 -2.92 -25.95 35.30
N LEU A 749 -3.05 -24.80 35.99
CA LEU A 749 -4.28 -24.41 36.68
C LEU A 749 -5.37 -23.91 35.69
N LEU A 750 -4.99 -23.49 34.51
CA LEU A 750 -5.88 -22.86 33.54
C LEU A 750 -6.27 -23.75 32.36
N ILE A 751 -5.43 -24.71 31.96
CA ILE A 751 -5.56 -25.44 30.72
C ILE A 751 -6.93 -26.13 30.55
N ASN A 752 -7.45 -26.75 31.62
CA ASN A 752 -8.70 -27.47 31.56
C ASN A 752 -9.91 -26.53 31.34
N GLU A 753 -9.88 -25.35 31.93
CA GLU A 753 -10.90 -24.31 31.69
C GLU A 753 -10.86 -23.83 30.26
N VAL A 754 -9.65 -23.66 29.73
CA VAL A 754 -9.45 -23.25 28.34
C VAL A 754 -9.89 -24.34 27.36
N ILE A 755 -9.64 -25.62 27.62
CA ILE A 755 -10.14 -26.70 26.78
C ILE A 755 -11.67 -26.69 26.74
N ARG A 756 -12.35 -26.54 27.91
CA ARG A 756 -13.81 -26.42 27.96
C ARG A 756 -14.31 -25.19 27.19
N PHE A 757 -13.67 -24.05 27.38
CA PHE A 757 -13.99 -22.80 26.70
C PHE A 757 -13.89 -22.94 25.17
N ASN A 758 -12.77 -23.48 24.67
CA ASN A 758 -12.54 -23.63 23.25
C ASN A 758 -13.41 -24.69 22.58
N SER A 759 -13.99 -25.64 23.35
CA SER A 759 -14.80 -26.76 22.83
C SER A 759 -16.19 -26.35 22.34
N SER A 760 -16.56 -25.07 22.41
CA SER A 760 -17.87 -24.59 21.97
C SER A 760 -17.98 -24.61 20.45
N GLU A 761 -18.98 -25.29 19.92
CA GLU A 761 -19.33 -25.25 18.49
C GLU A 761 -20.20 -24.02 18.14
N THR A 762 -20.71 -23.31 19.14
CA THR A 762 -21.52 -22.10 18.99
C THR A 762 -20.94 -20.94 19.81
N PRO A 763 -19.73 -20.48 19.50
CA PRO A 763 -19.10 -19.39 20.25
C PRO A 763 -19.85 -18.08 20.07
N VAL A 764 -19.88 -17.24 21.08
CA VAL A 764 -20.50 -15.90 21.02
C VAL A 764 -19.80 -15.01 20.02
N LYS A 765 -18.49 -15.12 19.91
CA LYS A 765 -17.66 -14.33 18.98
C LYS A 765 -16.77 -15.27 18.17
N MET A 766 -16.71 -14.98 16.86
CA MET A 766 -15.88 -15.71 15.91
C MET A 766 -14.43 -15.26 15.97
N GLY A 767 -13.51 -16.12 15.48
CA GLY A 767 -12.08 -15.81 15.42
C GLY A 767 -11.73 -14.63 14.51
N THR A 768 -10.57 -14.04 14.74
CA THR A 768 -10.08 -12.83 14.01
C THR A 768 -9.02 -13.14 12.96
N PHE A 769 -8.38 -14.29 13.00
CA PHE A 769 -7.37 -14.69 12.01
C PHE A 769 -8.00 -15.08 10.68
N SER A 770 -7.31 -14.79 9.59
CA SER A 770 -7.76 -15.14 8.24
C SER A 770 -7.86 -16.66 8.00
N GLN A 771 -7.12 -17.45 8.77
CA GLN A 771 -7.16 -18.91 8.74
C GLN A 771 -8.39 -19.49 9.44
N TYR A 772 -9.12 -18.71 10.23
CA TYR A 772 -10.33 -19.18 10.89
C TYR A 772 -11.44 -19.40 9.87
N ASP A 773 -12.00 -20.59 9.84
CA ASP A 773 -13.10 -20.99 8.94
C ASP A 773 -14.40 -21.31 9.69
N HIS A 774 -14.31 -22.20 10.70
CA HIS A 774 -15.47 -22.62 11.50
C HIS A 774 -15.00 -23.17 12.86
N PRO A 775 -15.88 -23.23 13.88
CA PRO A 775 -15.56 -23.89 15.14
C PRO A 775 -15.36 -25.38 14.96
N HIS A 776 -14.16 -25.89 15.23
CA HIS A 776 -13.85 -27.32 15.11
C HIS A 776 -12.96 -27.86 16.26
N THR A 777 -12.72 -27.04 17.27
CA THR A 777 -11.77 -27.33 18.34
C THR A 777 -12.20 -28.52 19.19
N LEU A 778 -13.50 -28.76 19.38
CA LEU A 778 -14.02 -29.93 20.05
C LEU A 778 -13.52 -31.25 19.38
N ALA A 779 -13.59 -31.30 18.05
CA ALA A 779 -13.06 -32.43 17.28
C ALA A 779 -11.55 -32.55 17.42
N ARG A 780 -10.80 -31.47 17.43
CA ARG A 780 -9.35 -31.47 17.61
C ARG A 780 -8.92 -32.00 18.98
N TYR A 781 -9.65 -31.68 20.05
CA TYR A 781 -9.37 -32.24 21.39
C TYR A 781 -9.76 -33.71 21.44
N ALA A 782 -10.83 -34.12 20.76
CA ALA A 782 -11.19 -35.54 20.66
C ALA A 782 -10.11 -36.37 19.94
N GLU A 783 -9.47 -35.79 18.88
CA GLU A 783 -8.34 -36.43 18.19
C GLU A 783 -7.13 -36.64 19.12
N ILE A 784 -6.83 -35.67 20.00
CA ILE A 784 -5.79 -35.84 21.02
C ILE A 784 -6.14 -37.04 21.93
N ALA A 785 -7.40 -37.10 22.38
CA ALA A 785 -7.84 -38.20 23.25
C ALA A 785 -7.73 -39.58 22.54
N ASP A 786 -8.10 -39.65 21.26
CA ASP A 786 -7.92 -40.87 20.44
C ASP A 786 -6.45 -41.23 20.29
N HIS A 787 -5.58 -40.28 20.06
CA HIS A 787 -4.13 -40.50 19.93
C HIS A 787 -3.49 -41.02 21.22
N LEU A 788 -3.99 -40.56 22.36
CA LEU A 788 -3.55 -41.03 23.70
C LEU A 788 -4.26 -42.32 24.15
N GLY A 789 -5.26 -42.81 23.38
CA GLY A 789 -5.99 -44.03 23.71
C GLY A 789 -6.91 -43.92 24.92
N LEU A 790 -7.48 -42.70 25.14
CA LEU A 790 -8.27 -42.41 26.35
C LEU A 790 -9.72 -42.92 26.31
N GLY A 791 -10.16 -43.41 25.15
CA GLY A 791 -11.53 -43.90 24.93
C GLY A 791 -12.56 -42.78 24.87
N GLY A 792 -13.84 -43.16 24.75
CA GLY A 792 -14.98 -42.28 24.53
C GLY A 792 -15.62 -42.54 23.17
N THR A 793 -16.93 -42.20 23.05
CA THR A 793 -17.72 -42.49 21.84
C THR A 793 -18.00 -41.17 21.07
N THR A 794 -18.31 -40.10 21.79
CA THR A 794 -18.54 -38.80 21.21
C THR A 794 -17.32 -37.86 21.40
N ASN A 795 -17.26 -36.81 20.67
CA ASN A 795 -16.20 -35.80 20.80
C ASN A 795 -16.19 -35.17 22.20
N GLU A 796 -17.38 -34.95 22.80
CA GLU A 796 -17.54 -34.42 24.14
C GLU A 796 -16.98 -35.42 25.19
N GLU A 797 -17.34 -36.70 25.10
CA GLU A 797 -16.80 -37.73 25.97
C GLU A 797 -15.29 -37.83 25.87
N LYS A 798 -14.74 -37.84 24.67
CA LYS A 798 -13.30 -37.87 24.42
C LYS A 798 -12.60 -36.66 25.00
N THR A 799 -13.15 -35.46 24.83
CA THR A 799 -12.59 -34.21 25.37
C THR A 799 -12.62 -34.22 26.90
N GLU A 800 -13.70 -34.70 27.54
CA GLU A 800 -13.75 -34.85 29.00
C GLU A 800 -12.74 -35.89 29.50
N ASN A 801 -12.53 -36.98 28.75
CA ASN A 801 -11.49 -37.96 29.06
C ASN A 801 -10.08 -37.34 28.93
N LEU A 802 -9.84 -36.47 27.99
CA LEU A 802 -8.59 -35.69 27.88
C LEU A 802 -8.38 -34.80 29.10
N ILE A 803 -9.40 -34.02 29.50
CA ILE A 803 -9.37 -33.16 30.69
C ILE A 803 -9.05 -34.02 31.95
N LYS A 804 -9.73 -35.14 32.12
CA LYS A 804 -9.49 -36.07 33.23
C LYS A 804 -8.08 -36.62 33.21
N ALA A 805 -7.56 -37.02 32.04
CA ALA A 805 -6.19 -37.52 31.91
C ALA A 805 -5.14 -36.48 32.27
N ILE A 806 -5.38 -35.22 31.90
CA ILE A 806 -4.53 -34.06 32.28
C ILE A 806 -4.58 -33.88 33.82
N ASP A 807 -5.76 -33.96 34.43
CA ASP A 807 -5.88 -33.85 35.90
C ASP A 807 -5.17 -34.99 36.63
N GLU A 808 -5.31 -36.24 36.17
CA GLU A 808 -4.58 -37.36 36.70
C GLU A 808 -3.05 -37.21 36.56
N LEU A 809 -2.60 -36.66 35.43
CA LEU A 809 -1.18 -36.36 35.20
C LEU A 809 -0.68 -35.31 36.18
N LYS A 810 -1.43 -34.19 36.36
CA LYS A 810 -1.14 -33.12 37.32
C LYS A 810 -1.03 -33.68 38.76
N GLU A 811 -1.96 -34.52 39.17
CA GLU A 811 -1.97 -35.17 40.49
C GLU A 811 -0.72 -36.04 40.71
N LYS A 812 -0.35 -36.87 39.70
CA LYS A 812 0.85 -37.74 39.75
C LYS A 812 2.15 -36.96 39.96
N VAL A 813 2.21 -35.72 39.47
CA VAL A 813 3.41 -34.86 39.57
C VAL A 813 3.27 -33.75 40.65
N GLY A 814 2.25 -33.84 41.51
CA GLY A 814 2.11 -33.01 42.70
C GLY A 814 1.64 -31.58 42.44
N ILE A 815 1.01 -31.29 41.29
CA ILE A 815 0.38 -30.00 40.99
C ILE A 815 -0.95 -29.94 41.77
N LYS A 816 -1.18 -28.85 42.48
CA LYS A 816 -2.44 -28.59 43.21
C LYS A 816 -3.60 -28.27 42.30
N LYS A 817 -4.84 -28.43 42.77
CA LYS A 817 -6.04 -28.37 41.97
C LYS A 817 -6.49 -26.96 41.58
N THR A 818 -6.36 -25.98 42.50
CA THR A 818 -6.90 -24.64 42.33
C THR A 818 -5.86 -23.56 42.58
N ILE A 819 -6.13 -22.35 42.10
CA ILE A 819 -5.29 -21.19 42.40
C ILE A 819 -5.29 -20.92 43.91
N LYS A 820 -6.41 -21.09 44.60
CA LYS A 820 -6.57 -20.93 46.05
C LYS A 820 -5.67 -21.88 46.83
N ASP A 821 -5.48 -23.09 46.37
CA ASP A 821 -4.62 -24.11 47.04
C ASP A 821 -3.14 -23.69 47.11
N TYR A 822 -2.72 -22.77 46.24
CA TYR A 822 -1.36 -22.20 46.30
C TYR A 822 -1.20 -21.06 47.32
N GLY A 823 -2.27 -20.75 48.10
CA GLY A 823 -2.23 -19.77 49.18
C GLY A 823 -2.42 -18.33 48.70
N ILE A 824 -2.94 -18.12 47.50
CA ILE A 824 -3.28 -16.79 46.98
C ILE A 824 -4.55 -16.31 47.70
N ASP A 825 -4.44 -15.16 48.38
CA ASP A 825 -5.55 -14.57 49.12
C ASP A 825 -6.68 -14.14 48.18
N GLU A 826 -7.91 -14.45 48.58
CA GLU A 826 -9.12 -14.20 47.79
C GLU A 826 -9.34 -12.69 47.53
N SER A 827 -9.09 -11.86 48.54
CA SER A 827 -9.32 -10.41 48.41
C SER A 827 -8.28 -9.78 47.45
N ASP A 828 -7.02 -10.24 47.54
CA ASP A 828 -5.96 -9.78 46.62
C ASP A 828 -6.21 -10.29 45.17
N PHE A 829 -6.63 -11.53 45.01
CA PHE A 829 -6.98 -12.08 43.71
C PHE A 829 -8.12 -11.31 43.06
N LEU A 830 -9.23 -11.07 43.77
CA LEU A 830 -10.38 -10.35 43.22
C LEU A 830 -10.06 -8.89 42.93
N ALA A 831 -9.20 -8.25 43.74
CA ALA A 831 -8.81 -6.85 43.54
C ALA A 831 -8.00 -6.66 42.25
N ARG A 832 -7.27 -7.69 41.79
CA ARG A 832 -6.42 -7.64 40.59
C ARG A 832 -7.07 -8.28 39.37
N LEU A 833 -8.20 -8.96 39.53
CA LEU A 833 -8.82 -9.80 38.53
C LEU A 833 -9.14 -9.03 37.24
N ASP A 834 -9.76 -7.85 37.35
CA ASP A 834 -10.15 -7.08 36.16
C ASP A 834 -8.92 -6.60 35.36
N GLU A 835 -7.86 -6.20 36.03
CA GLU A 835 -6.59 -5.84 35.38
C GLU A 835 -5.93 -7.04 34.71
N MET A 836 -5.92 -8.21 35.37
CA MET A 836 -5.42 -9.46 34.77
C MET A 836 -6.21 -9.84 33.52
N VAL A 837 -7.53 -9.68 33.55
CA VAL A 837 -8.44 -9.95 32.42
C VAL A 837 -8.13 -9.05 31.21
N GLU A 838 -8.03 -7.72 31.44
CA GLU A 838 -7.70 -6.78 30.38
C GLU A 838 -6.33 -7.08 29.74
N GLN A 839 -5.33 -7.30 30.58
CA GLN A 839 -3.99 -7.62 30.10
C GLN A 839 -3.92 -8.99 29.42
N ALA A 840 -4.67 -10.00 29.86
CA ALA A 840 -4.74 -11.30 29.19
C ALA A 840 -5.45 -11.20 27.83
N PHE A 841 -6.52 -10.42 27.75
CA PHE A 841 -7.19 -10.16 26.49
C PHE A 841 -6.27 -9.48 25.46
N ASP A 842 -5.42 -8.55 25.92
CA ASP A 842 -4.48 -7.82 25.08
C ASP A 842 -3.12 -8.55 24.88
N ASP A 843 -2.95 -9.74 25.42
CA ASP A 843 -1.72 -10.52 25.25
C ASP A 843 -1.56 -11.04 23.81
N GLN A 844 -0.32 -11.15 23.34
CA GLN A 844 -0.01 -11.58 21.97
C GLN A 844 -0.56 -12.97 21.65
N CYS A 845 -0.60 -13.90 22.66
CA CYS A 845 -1.06 -15.27 22.44
C CYS A 845 -2.58 -15.38 22.24
N THR A 846 -3.38 -14.46 22.80
CA THR A 846 -4.85 -14.48 22.70
C THR A 846 -5.33 -14.43 21.24
N GLY A 847 -4.61 -13.73 20.36
CA GLY A 847 -4.97 -13.59 18.96
C GLY A 847 -5.04 -14.91 18.20
N ALA A 848 -4.21 -15.92 18.55
CA ALA A 848 -4.15 -17.22 17.88
C ALA A 848 -5.11 -18.26 18.45
N ASN A 849 -5.83 -17.93 19.54
CA ASN A 849 -6.78 -18.84 20.16
C ASN A 849 -7.92 -19.21 19.21
N PRO A 850 -8.33 -20.46 19.08
CA PRO A 850 -9.36 -20.91 18.14
C PRO A 850 -10.77 -20.35 18.42
N ARG A 851 -11.07 -20.00 19.67
CA ARG A 851 -12.26 -19.22 20.04
C ARG A 851 -11.83 -17.85 20.52
N TYR A 852 -12.37 -16.79 19.92
CA TYR A 852 -12.07 -15.43 20.33
C TYR A 852 -12.75 -15.12 21.68
N PRO A 853 -12.00 -14.86 22.76
CA PRO A 853 -12.60 -14.69 24.07
C PRO A 853 -13.15 -13.27 24.26
N LEU A 854 -14.25 -13.17 25.00
CA LEU A 854 -14.69 -11.92 25.62
C LEU A 854 -13.98 -11.74 26.98
N MET A 855 -13.79 -10.50 27.41
CA MET A 855 -13.20 -10.23 28.75
C MET A 855 -14.01 -10.86 29.88
N SER A 856 -15.34 -10.89 29.76
CA SER A 856 -16.22 -11.57 30.73
C SER A 856 -15.97 -13.09 30.78
N GLU A 857 -15.65 -13.71 29.65
CA GLU A 857 -15.36 -15.14 29.57
C GLU A 857 -13.97 -15.45 30.19
N ILE A 858 -12.95 -14.61 29.93
CA ILE A 858 -11.63 -14.71 30.57
C ILE A 858 -11.80 -14.59 32.10
N LYS A 859 -12.62 -13.64 32.55
CA LYS A 859 -12.91 -13.46 33.98
C LYS A 859 -13.52 -14.71 34.60
N GLN A 860 -14.50 -15.33 33.94
CA GLN A 860 -15.13 -16.54 34.43
C GLN A 860 -14.15 -17.72 34.49
N MET A 861 -13.31 -17.89 33.47
CA MET A 861 -12.25 -18.93 33.50
C MET A 861 -11.29 -18.76 34.70
N TYR A 862 -10.88 -17.53 35.01
CA TYR A 862 -10.07 -17.25 36.20
C TYR A 862 -10.79 -17.60 37.50
N LEU A 863 -12.07 -17.26 37.60
CA LEU A 863 -12.89 -17.59 38.81
C LEU A 863 -13.06 -19.07 38.95
N ASN A 864 -13.33 -19.81 37.87
CA ASN A 864 -13.42 -21.25 37.87
C ASN A 864 -12.11 -21.89 38.35
N ALA A 865 -10.96 -21.47 37.83
CA ALA A 865 -9.65 -21.95 38.23
C ALA A 865 -9.31 -21.59 39.69
N TYR A 866 -9.81 -20.46 40.21
CA TYR A 866 -9.59 -20.07 41.61
C TYR A 866 -10.40 -20.92 42.61
N TYR A 867 -11.70 -21.12 42.31
CA TYR A 867 -12.62 -21.82 43.23
C TYR A 867 -12.73 -23.31 42.96
N GLY A 868 -12.25 -23.80 41.84
CA GLY A 868 -12.44 -25.21 41.41
C GLY A 868 -13.89 -25.47 40.98
N THR A 869 -14.55 -24.47 40.42
CA THR A 869 -15.92 -24.55 39.87
C THR A 869 -15.90 -24.78 38.36
N ASN A 870 -17.04 -25.22 37.80
CA ASN A 870 -17.20 -25.43 36.36
C ASN A 870 -18.40 -24.59 35.87
N GLU A 871 -18.48 -23.34 36.29
CA GLU A 871 -19.52 -22.47 35.78
C GLU A 871 -19.34 -22.26 34.28
N ARG A 872 -20.44 -22.24 33.55
CA ARG A 872 -20.41 -22.17 32.08
C ARG A 872 -19.82 -20.84 31.64
N VAL A 873 -18.83 -20.92 30.76
CA VAL A 873 -18.10 -19.78 30.16
C VAL A 873 -18.69 -19.45 28.80
#